data_160f060e95eba4327fc79f7a51edf44f
#
_entry.id   160f060e95eba4327fc79f7a51edf44f
#
_cell.length_a   1.000
_cell.length_b   1.000
_cell.length_c   1.000
_cell.angle_alpha   90.00
_cell.angle_beta   90.00
_cell.angle_gamma   90.00
#
_symmetry.space_group_name_H-M   'P 1'
#
loop_
_entity.id
_entity.type
_entity.pdbx_description
1 polymer ?
#
loop_
_entity_poly.entity_id
_entity_poly.type
_entity_poly.pdbx_seq_one_letter_code
_entity_poly.pdbx_strand_id
1 'polypeptide(L)'
;MEEYKDTLNLNTTTFSMKGNLSVNEPKTYAKWQEQQAFKRMQNRKDNHGDFTLHDGPPYANGHLHLGHALNKILKDIVVKREYFKGKKIYYTPGWDCHGLPIEQQILEQLEKEKTSLENPTLFREKCRDHAKKFLEIQKNEFLQLGVLGDFEDPYKTMDFKFEASIYRALVEVAKKGLLKERHKPIYWSYACESALAEAEVEYKMKKSPSIFVAFGLKKESLEKLKVKKASLVIWTTTPWTLYANVAIALKKDAIYALTQKGYLVAKALHEKLAALGVVDSEIAHEFNANDLEYLKALNPLNQRDSLITLGEHVGLEDGTGAVHTAPGHGEEDYYLGLKYHLEVLMSVDEKGCYDEGIIHNQLLDESYLGEHVFKAQKRIIEQLGDSLLLEQEIEHSYPHCWRTHKPVIYRATTQWFILMDEPFTQNDGSQKTLREVALDAIEKVEFVPSSGKNRLKTMIENRPDWCLSRQRKWGVPLAFFIDKRTNKPCFESEVLEHTDKLFEERGCDVWWEYSVKDLLPPNYQDNATHYEKVMHILDVWFDSGSTFKAVLEDYQGEKGQSPSDVVLEGSDQHRGWFQSSLLIGCILNNQAPFKKVITHGFIVDEKGEKMSKSKGNVVSLDKLLKTHGSDVVRLWVAFNDYQNDLRVSQTFFTQTEQHYKKFRNTLKFLLANFSDMDLKNLERPHNFSPLDHFILEALETISAGVNSAFEEHDFVKGLNILMAFVTNELSGIYLDACKDSLYCDSKNNEKRQAIQMVLLAAASKLCYFLAPILTHTIEEVLAHSQALRIFLQAKDVFDLKDISVSEKLHLKEFKKPENFEAVLALRSAFNEELDRLKKEGVIKNSLECAIEVGEKALCENLVEELLMVSFVGIAKEKLSETPAFTLFKAPFYKCPRCWRFKSELENTPCKRCEQVLKER
;
A
#
# COMPACT_ATOMS: atom_id res chain seq x y z
N MET A 1 -31.19 48.21 21.04
CA MET A 1 -30.68 46.93 20.46
C MET A 1 -30.40 45.85 21.54
N GLU A 2 -29.96 46.17 22.72
CA GLU A 2 -29.77 45.20 23.82
C GLU A 2 -31.10 44.64 24.35
N GLU A 3 -32.15 45.43 24.31
CA GLU A 3 -33.48 45.14 24.88
C GLU A 3 -34.17 43.86 24.30
N TYR A 4 -33.89 43.48 23.06
CA TYR A 4 -34.52 42.31 22.39
C TYR A 4 -33.58 41.10 22.21
N LYS A 5 -32.31 41.20 22.60
CA LYS A 5 -31.33 40.11 22.36
C LYS A 5 -31.75 38.81 23.05
N ASP A 6 -32.23 38.91 24.28
CA ASP A 6 -32.65 37.77 25.09
C ASP A 6 -34.00 37.16 24.61
N THR A 7 -34.64 37.82 23.67
CA THR A 7 -35.89 37.33 23.05
C THR A 7 -35.61 36.54 21.75
N LEU A 8 -34.38 36.47 21.28
CA LEU A 8 -33.99 35.69 20.11
C LEU A 8 -33.60 34.25 20.52
N ASN A 9 -33.84 33.29 19.65
CA ASN A 9 -33.41 31.91 19.85
C ASN A 9 -31.95 31.74 19.40
N LEU A 10 -31.03 32.43 20.08
CA LEU A 10 -29.59 32.31 19.83
C LEU A 10 -29.04 31.07 20.57
N ASN A 11 -29.45 29.90 20.10
CA ASN A 11 -29.11 28.64 20.74
C ASN A 11 -27.59 28.36 20.68
N THR A 12 -27.11 27.69 21.70
CA THR A 12 -25.71 27.25 21.81
C THR A 12 -25.65 25.74 21.95
N THR A 13 -24.50 25.18 21.61
CA THR A 13 -24.19 23.78 21.86
C THR A 13 -22.94 23.68 22.70
N THR A 14 -22.85 22.65 23.49
CA THR A 14 -21.62 22.28 24.23
C THR A 14 -20.53 21.71 23.32
N PHE A 15 -20.84 21.40 22.07
CA PHE A 15 -19.88 20.99 21.07
C PHE A 15 -18.94 22.15 20.72
N SER A 16 -17.66 22.00 21.06
CA SER A 16 -16.66 23.09 20.94
C SER A 16 -16.26 23.34 19.47
N MET A 17 -16.02 24.61 19.12
CA MET A 17 -15.43 24.96 17.82
C MET A 17 -13.98 24.44 17.68
N LYS A 18 -13.19 24.43 18.78
CA LYS A 18 -11.85 23.87 18.82
C LYS A 18 -11.94 22.39 19.16
N GLY A 19 -11.45 21.53 18.28
CA GLY A 19 -11.48 20.06 18.47
C GLY A 19 -10.62 19.59 19.64
N ASN A 20 -9.47 20.27 19.89
CA ASN A 20 -8.45 19.84 20.83
C ASN A 20 -8.12 18.33 20.67
N LEU A 21 -7.95 17.91 19.42
CA LEU A 21 -7.91 16.50 19.01
C LEU A 21 -6.86 15.71 19.77
N SER A 22 -5.64 16.21 19.85
CA SER A 22 -4.55 15.55 20.58
C SER A 22 -4.83 15.26 22.06
N VAL A 23 -5.82 15.95 22.66
CA VAL A 23 -6.25 15.74 24.07
C VAL A 23 -7.51 14.89 24.15
N ASN A 24 -8.45 15.04 23.21
CA ASN A 24 -9.76 14.41 23.26
C ASN A 24 -9.76 13.01 22.63
N GLU A 25 -9.00 12.79 21.54
CA GLU A 25 -8.94 11.50 20.85
C GLU A 25 -8.46 10.35 21.76
N PRO A 26 -7.40 10.52 22.58
CA PRO A 26 -6.99 9.46 23.52
C PRO A 26 -8.10 9.06 24.52
N LYS A 27 -8.92 10.04 24.98
CA LYS A 27 -10.05 9.77 25.87
C LYS A 27 -11.16 8.99 25.17
N THR A 28 -11.47 9.39 23.94
CA THR A 28 -12.45 8.70 23.10
C THR A 28 -12.01 7.28 22.84
N TYR A 29 -10.74 7.08 22.51
CA TYR A 29 -10.18 5.76 22.27
C TYR A 29 -10.23 4.88 23.55
N ALA A 30 -9.85 5.39 24.72
CA ALA A 30 -9.96 4.68 25.99
C ALA A 30 -11.41 4.23 26.26
N LYS A 31 -12.41 5.11 25.98
CA LYS A 31 -13.82 4.76 26.05
C LYS A 31 -14.19 3.59 25.12
N TRP A 32 -13.69 3.59 23.88
CA TRP A 32 -13.93 2.50 22.92
C TRP A 32 -13.32 1.17 23.37
N GLN A 33 -12.15 1.20 24.01
CA GLN A 33 -11.54 0.01 24.61
C GLN A 33 -12.40 -0.53 25.76
N GLU A 34 -12.82 0.32 26.71
CA GLU A 34 -13.72 -0.08 27.81
C GLU A 34 -15.03 -0.69 27.29
N GLN A 35 -15.56 -0.15 26.20
CA GLN A 35 -16.79 -0.63 25.57
C GLN A 35 -16.58 -1.80 24.64
N GLN A 36 -15.34 -2.28 24.48
CA GLN A 36 -14.98 -3.37 23.56
C GLN A 36 -15.53 -3.13 22.13
N ALA A 37 -15.32 -1.91 21.60
CA ALA A 37 -15.93 -1.46 20.36
C ALA A 37 -15.71 -2.45 19.19
N PHE A 38 -14.49 -2.98 19.03
CA PHE A 38 -14.21 -3.94 17.96
C PHE A 38 -14.97 -5.26 18.16
N LYS A 39 -15.09 -5.78 19.38
CA LYS A 39 -15.90 -6.97 19.65
C LYS A 39 -17.39 -6.78 19.33
N ARG A 40 -17.90 -5.53 19.50
CA ARG A 40 -19.27 -5.20 19.03
C ARG A 40 -19.36 -5.31 17.50
N MET A 41 -18.34 -4.88 16.76
CA MET A 41 -18.29 -5.01 15.31
C MET A 41 -18.25 -6.46 14.85
N GLN A 42 -17.49 -7.32 15.55
CA GLN A 42 -17.45 -8.77 15.31
C GLN A 42 -18.75 -9.50 15.70
N ASN A 43 -19.44 -9.06 16.73
CA ASN A 43 -20.63 -9.72 17.28
C ASN A 43 -21.95 -9.02 16.90
N ARG A 44 -21.97 -8.32 15.76
CA ARG A 44 -23.15 -7.61 15.28
C ARG A 44 -24.35 -8.55 15.13
N LYS A 45 -25.49 -8.18 15.69
CA LYS A 45 -26.73 -9.02 15.69
C LYS A 45 -27.54 -8.89 14.40
N ASP A 46 -27.61 -7.68 13.84
CA ASP A 46 -28.27 -7.37 12.57
C ASP A 46 -27.26 -7.49 11.41
N ASN A 47 -26.82 -8.72 11.15
CA ASN A 47 -25.79 -9.00 10.18
C ASN A 47 -26.37 -9.08 8.74
N HIS A 48 -25.86 -8.21 7.85
CA HIS A 48 -26.14 -8.21 6.41
C HIS A 48 -25.03 -8.92 5.60
N GLY A 49 -24.33 -9.84 6.20
CA GLY A 49 -23.22 -10.60 5.63
C GLY A 49 -21.90 -10.31 6.36
N ASP A 50 -20.94 -11.18 6.14
CA ASP A 50 -19.62 -11.10 6.73
C ASP A 50 -18.68 -10.32 5.82
N PHE A 51 -17.68 -9.67 6.40
CA PHE A 51 -16.61 -9.01 5.67
C PHE A 51 -15.26 -9.30 6.33
N THR A 52 -14.35 -9.88 5.57
CA THR A 52 -13.00 -10.21 5.99
C THR A 52 -11.98 -9.34 5.26
N LEU A 53 -11.27 -8.50 6.01
CA LEU A 53 -10.04 -7.87 5.54
C LEU A 53 -8.85 -8.62 6.14
N HIS A 54 -8.04 -9.27 5.29
CA HIS A 54 -6.83 -9.93 5.73
C HIS A 54 -5.64 -8.98 5.71
N ASP A 55 -4.93 -8.88 6.82
CA ASP A 55 -3.86 -7.92 7.03
C ASP A 55 -2.51 -8.46 6.55
N GLY A 56 -1.82 -7.72 5.68
CA GLY A 56 -0.40 -7.96 5.43
C GLY A 56 0.41 -7.47 6.63
N PRO A 57 1.29 -8.34 7.19
CA PRO A 57 1.95 -8.04 8.44
C PRO A 57 3.10 -7.04 8.27
N PRO A 58 3.10 -5.89 8.97
CA PRO A 58 4.30 -5.08 9.09
C PRO A 58 5.39 -5.81 9.88
N TYR A 59 6.66 -5.46 9.64
CA TYR A 59 7.76 -5.96 10.44
C TYR A 59 7.71 -5.42 11.87
N ALA A 60 7.91 -6.31 12.83
CA ALA A 60 8.04 -5.98 14.24
C ALA A 60 9.42 -5.35 14.57
N ASN A 61 9.78 -4.27 13.87
CA ASN A 61 11.09 -3.62 13.97
C ASN A 61 11.00 -2.11 13.73
N GLY A 62 11.30 -1.31 14.77
CA GLY A 62 11.27 0.15 14.71
C GLY A 62 9.88 0.76 14.90
N HIS A 63 9.83 2.08 14.97
CA HIS A 63 8.61 2.87 15.10
C HIS A 63 7.88 2.99 13.76
N LEU A 64 6.58 3.28 13.81
CA LEU A 64 5.79 3.54 12.63
C LEU A 64 6.26 4.81 11.90
N HIS A 65 6.18 4.77 10.59
CA HIS A 65 6.32 5.93 9.73
C HIS A 65 4.99 6.24 9.04
N LEU A 66 4.93 7.38 8.36
CA LEU A 66 3.68 7.85 7.74
C LEU A 66 3.11 6.87 6.69
N GLY A 67 3.96 6.05 6.05
CA GLY A 67 3.51 4.99 5.14
C GLY A 67 2.71 3.89 5.85
N HIS A 68 3.11 3.49 7.05
CA HIS A 68 2.32 2.57 7.88
C HIS A 68 0.98 3.21 8.30
N ALA A 69 0.99 4.51 8.62
CA ALA A 69 -0.24 5.24 8.95
C ALA A 69 -1.21 5.29 7.76
N LEU A 70 -0.71 5.61 6.55
CA LEU A 70 -1.50 5.57 5.31
C LEU A 70 -2.19 4.21 5.14
N ASN A 71 -1.40 3.14 5.20
CA ASN A 71 -1.89 1.77 5.03
C ASN A 71 -2.99 1.41 6.03
N LYS A 72 -2.72 1.57 7.32
CA LYS A 72 -3.66 1.17 8.38
C LYS A 72 -4.90 2.08 8.45
N ILE A 73 -4.79 3.36 8.14
CA ILE A 73 -5.93 4.28 8.05
C ILE A 73 -6.85 3.87 6.89
N LEU A 74 -6.30 3.56 5.71
CA LEU A 74 -7.11 3.08 4.57
C LEU A 74 -7.85 1.79 4.90
N LYS A 75 -7.17 0.81 5.51
CA LYS A 75 -7.79 -0.44 5.99
C LYS A 75 -8.94 -0.15 6.96
N ASP A 76 -8.71 0.71 7.93
CA ASP A 76 -9.72 1.06 8.92
C ASP A 76 -10.92 1.80 8.32
N ILE A 77 -10.70 2.68 7.34
CA ILE A 77 -11.80 3.35 6.60
C ILE A 77 -12.64 2.31 5.86
N VAL A 78 -12.02 1.36 5.15
CA VAL A 78 -12.71 0.27 4.44
C VAL A 78 -13.49 -0.59 5.43
N VAL A 79 -12.86 -1.04 6.52
CA VAL A 79 -13.47 -1.86 7.58
C VAL A 79 -14.69 -1.16 8.19
N LYS A 80 -14.54 0.11 8.61
CA LYS A 80 -15.63 0.89 9.21
C LYS A 80 -16.76 1.15 8.20
N ARG A 81 -16.41 1.41 6.93
CA ARG A 81 -17.41 1.58 5.87
C ARG A 81 -18.28 0.33 5.72
N GLU A 82 -17.66 -0.84 5.64
CA GLU A 82 -18.39 -2.11 5.53
C GLU A 82 -19.21 -2.41 6.80
N TYR A 83 -18.69 -2.07 7.97
CA TYR A 83 -19.43 -2.14 9.21
C TYR A 83 -20.69 -1.27 9.21
N PHE A 84 -20.62 -0.02 8.79
CA PHE A 84 -21.76 0.89 8.73
C PHE A 84 -22.80 0.48 7.68
N LYS A 85 -22.40 -0.32 6.68
CA LYS A 85 -23.32 -0.99 5.74
C LYS A 85 -24.06 -2.17 6.34
N GLY A 86 -23.76 -2.55 7.58
CA GLY A 86 -24.44 -3.61 8.30
C GLY A 86 -23.72 -4.96 8.32
N LYS A 87 -22.47 -5.04 7.84
CA LYS A 87 -21.70 -6.30 7.84
C LYS A 87 -21.04 -6.57 9.20
N LYS A 88 -20.87 -7.85 9.49
CA LYS A 88 -20.04 -8.35 10.57
C LYS A 88 -18.56 -8.31 10.11
N ILE A 89 -17.68 -7.79 10.94
CA ILE A 89 -16.30 -7.51 10.55
C ILE A 89 -15.34 -8.53 11.15
N TYR A 90 -14.42 -8.99 10.27
CA TYR A 90 -13.24 -9.76 10.63
C TYR A 90 -12.01 -8.99 10.15
N TYR A 91 -11.24 -8.48 11.09
CA TYR A 91 -9.98 -7.80 10.85
C TYR A 91 -9.02 -8.08 12.01
N THR A 92 -8.10 -9.02 11.81
CA THR A 92 -7.06 -9.37 12.76
C THR A 92 -5.73 -8.76 12.31
N PRO A 93 -5.24 -7.70 12.97
CA PRO A 93 -3.92 -7.15 12.72
C PRO A 93 -2.83 -8.18 13.01
N GLY A 94 -1.72 -8.11 12.26
CA GLY A 94 -0.62 -9.04 12.47
C GLY A 94 0.74 -8.42 12.37
N TRP A 95 1.77 -9.20 12.71
CA TRP A 95 3.17 -8.80 12.64
C TRP A 95 4.05 -9.89 12.08
N ASP A 96 4.93 -9.50 11.18
CA ASP A 96 6.04 -10.31 10.71
C ASP A 96 7.22 -10.16 11.69
N CYS A 97 7.60 -11.28 12.30
CA CYS A 97 8.52 -11.29 13.43
C CYS A 97 9.87 -11.95 13.12
N HIS A 98 10.05 -12.56 11.94
CA HIS A 98 11.25 -13.28 11.53
C HIS A 98 12.09 -12.49 10.52
N GLY A 99 13.27 -13.00 10.23
CA GLY A 99 14.10 -12.58 9.11
C GLY A 99 15.20 -11.57 9.45
N LEU A 100 15.93 -11.22 8.41
CA LEU A 100 17.16 -10.44 8.44
C LEU A 100 17.04 -9.07 9.16
N PRO A 101 15.95 -8.28 9.04
CA PRO A 101 15.89 -6.96 9.66
C PRO A 101 16.03 -6.99 11.20
N ILE A 102 15.45 -7.99 11.86
CA ILE A 102 15.54 -8.17 13.32
C ILE A 102 16.89 -8.79 13.70
N GLU A 103 17.31 -9.83 12.97
CA GLU A 103 18.59 -10.50 13.19
C GLU A 103 19.77 -9.51 13.12
N GLN A 104 19.78 -8.64 12.11
CA GLN A 104 20.84 -7.64 11.94
C GLN A 104 20.85 -6.62 13.09
N GLN A 105 19.69 -6.18 13.60
CA GLN A 105 19.63 -5.25 14.73
C GLN A 105 20.23 -5.88 15.99
N ILE A 106 19.99 -7.16 16.21
CA ILE A 106 20.59 -7.88 17.33
C ILE A 106 22.09 -8.04 17.14
N LEU A 107 22.55 -8.39 15.93
CA LEU A 107 24.00 -8.48 15.63
C LEU A 107 24.70 -7.14 15.85
N GLU A 108 24.14 -6.02 15.37
CA GLU A 108 24.67 -4.68 15.58
C GLU A 108 24.71 -4.30 17.09
N GLN A 109 23.71 -4.73 17.84
CA GLN A 109 23.68 -4.51 19.30
C GLN A 109 24.78 -5.30 20.00
N LEU A 110 24.92 -6.59 19.66
CA LEU A 110 25.96 -7.46 20.23
C LEU A 110 27.38 -6.95 19.91
N GLU A 111 27.58 -6.45 18.69
CA GLU A 111 28.86 -5.85 18.29
C GLU A 111 29.20 -4.61 19.12
N LYS A 112 28.23 -3.72 19.35
CA LYS A 112 28.38 -2.55 20.23
C LYS A 112 28.67 -2.92 21.67
N GLU A 113 28.04 -3.98 22.17
CA GLU A 113 28.25 -4.53 23.51
C GLU A 113 29.55 -5.34 23.59
N LYS A 114 30.27 -5.57 22.48
CA LYS A 114 31.47 -6.42 22.36
C LYS A 114 31.23 -7.82 22.91
N THR A 115 30.03 -8.35 22.70
CA THR A 115 29.59 -9.66 23.13
C THR A 115 29.33 -10.54 21.91
N SER A 116 29.73 -11.82 21.95
CA SER A 116 29.42 -12.82 20.94
C SER A 116 28.45 -13.84 21.54
N LEU A 117 27.39 -14.16 20.82
CA LEU A 117 26.47 -15.25 21.15
C LEU A 117 26.70 -16.41 20.18
N GLU A 118 27.49 -17.39 20.58
CA GLU A 118 27.70 -18.60 19.79
C GLU A 118 26.49 -19.55 19.86
N ASN A 119 25.76 -19.53 20.99
CA ASN A 119 24.57 -20.35 21.18
C ASN A 119 23.39 -19.83 20.35
N PRO A 120 22.94 -20.59 19.33
CA PRO A 120 21.83 -20.18 18.45
C PRO A 120 20.52 -19.91 19.20
N THR A 121 20.21 -20.68 20.24
CA THR A 121 18.99 -20.56 21.04
C THR A 121 18.91 -19.21 21.74
N LEU A 122 19.98 -18.79 22.43
CA LEU A 122 20.04 -17.48 23.08
C LEU A 122 19.96 -16.33 22.09
N PHE A 123 20.52 -16.50 20.90
CA PHE A 123 20.41 -15.52 19.84
C PHE A 123 18.95 -15.37 19.36
N ARG A 124 18.26 -16.49 19.15
CA ARG A 124 16.85 -16.54 18.75
C ARG A 124 15.94 -15.93 19.82
N GLU A 125 16.21 -16.21 21.11
CA GLU A 125 15.48 -15.59 22.23
C GLU A 125 15.60 -14.06 22.20
N LYS A 126 16.81 -13.51 22.01
CA LYS A 126 17.00 -12.04 21.85
C LYS A 126 16.25 -11.45 20.66
N CYS A 127 16.21 -12.15 19.53
CA CYS A 127 15.44 -11.73 18.37
C CYS A 127 13.93 -11.71 18.67
N ARG A 128 13.41 -12.75 19.33
CA ARG A 128 12.01 -12.85 19.78
C ARG A 128 11.63 -11.73 20.74
N ASP A 129 12.48 -11.41 21.70
CA ASP A 129 12.24 -10.31 22.65
C ASP A 129 12.27 -8.94 21.97
N HIS A 130 13.17 -8.74 21.01
CA HIS A 130 13.19 -7.53 20.20
C HIS A 130 11.87 -7.36 19.42
N ALA A 131 11.41 -8.42 18.76
CA ALA A 131 10.15 -8.41 18.03
C ALA A 131 8.96 -8.09 18.96
N LYS A 132 8.86 -8.74 20.12
CA LYS A 132 7.82 -8.46 21.13
C LYS A 132 7.79 -6.99 21.54
N LYS A 133 8.98 -6.42 21.81
CA LYS A 133 9.10 -5.01 22.20
C LYS A 133 8.54 -4.07 21.14
N PHE A 134 8.95 -4.25 19.87
CA PHE A 134 8.50 -3.35 18.80
C PHE A 134 7.06 -3.59 18.39
N LEU A 135 6.56 -4.79 18.51
CA LEU A 135 5.15 -5.11 18.32
C LEU A 135 4.28 -4.28 19.28
N GLU A 136 4.60 -4.27 20.59
CA GLU A 136 3.82 -3.48 21.55
C GLU A 136 3.91 -1.97 21.28
N ILE A 137 5.07 -1.47 20.87
CA ILE A 137 5.22 -0.06 20.47
C ILE A 137 4.33 0.25 19.28
N GLN A 138 4.44 -0.51 18.18
CA GLN A 138 3.67 -0.29 16.96
C GLN A 138 2.17 -0.46 17.17
N LYS A 139 1.74 -1.44 17.97
CA LYS A 139 0.35 -1.63 18.39
C LYS A 139 -0.21 -0.34 18.99
N ASN A 140 0.49 0.22 19.98
CA ASN A 140 0.06 1.47 20.62
C ASN A 140 0.03 2.65 19.64
N GLU A 141 0.99 2.74 18.73
CA GLU A 141 1.03 3.76 17.70
C GLU A 141 -0.14 3.64 16.70
N PHE A 142 -0.54 2.41 16.30
CA PHE A 142 -1.74 2.17 15.47
C PHE A 142 -3.03 2.55 16.21
N LEU A 143 -3.12 2.25 17.47
CA LEU A 143 -4.28 2.58 18.30
C LEU A 143 -4.47 4.11 18.42
N GLN A 144 -3.37 4.88 18.50
CA GLN A 144 -3.40 6.34 18.48
C GLN A 144 -3.93 6.92 17.15
N LEU A 145 -3.87 6.17 16.05
CA LEU A 145 -4.47 6.56 14.77
C LEU A 145 -5.99 6.34 14.73
N GLY A 146 -6.60 5.81 15.78
CA GLY A 146 -8.01 5.46 15.82
C GLY A 146 -8.36 4.21 14.99
N VAL A 147 -7.35 3.37 14.69
CA VAL A 147 -7.55 2.11 13.97
C VAL A 147 -8.20 1.09 14.90
N LEU A 148 -9.23 0.40 14.41
CA LEU A 148 -9.93 -0.65 15.11
C LEU A 148 -9.67 -2.01 14.43
N GLY A 149 -9.34 -3.00 15.24
CA GLY A 149 -9.07 -4.36 14.82
C GLY A 149 -8.96 -5.26 16.06
N ASP A 150 -8.78 -6.55 15.87
CA ASP A 150 -8.55 -7.50 16.97
C ASP A 150 -7.11 -7.37 17.50
N PHE A 151 -6.82 -6.21 18.10
CA PHE A 151 -5.53 -5.94 18.74
C PHE A 151 -5.37 -6.65 20.12
N GLU A 152 -6.41 -7.30 20.63
CA GLU A 152 -6.33 -8.10 21.83
C GLU A 152 -5.72 -9.48 21.53
N ASP A 153 -6.07 -10.04 20.35
CA ASP A 153 -5.54 -11.31 19.88
C ASP A 153 -4.99 -11.18 18.45
N PRO A 154 -3.92 -10.36 18.25
CA PRO A 154 -3.29 -10.19 16.96
C PRO A 154 -2.51 -11.44 16.58
N TYR A 155 -2.28 -11.67 15.29
CA TYR A 155 -1.40 -12.75 14.88
C TYR A 155 0.08 -12.31 14.86
N LYS A 156 0.97 -13.24 15.15
CA LYS A 156 2.43 -13.04 15.14
C LYS A 156 3.09 -14.26 14.51
N THR A 157 3.89 -14.05 13.48
CA THR A 157 4.51 -15.17 12.75
C THR A 157 5.44 -16.02 13.64
N MET A 158 5.85 -15.49 14.81
CA MET A 158 6.69 -16.18 15.81
C MET A 158 5.91 -16.90 16.91
N ASP A 159 4.56 -16.90 16.91
CA ASP A 159 3.78 -17.69 17.84
C ASP A 159 3.86 -19.17 17.45
N PHE A 160 3.99 -20.07 18.42
CA PHE A 160 4.27 -21.49 18.17
C PHE A 160 3.26 -22.16 17.23
N LYS A 161 1.98 -21.89 17.42
CA LYS A 161 0.93 -22.37 16.51
C LYS A 161 1.08 -21.81 15.09
N PHE A 162 1.57 -20.57 14.98
CA PHE A 162 1.80 -19.95 13.71
C PHE A 162 3.03 -20.56 13.00
N GLU A 163 4.14 -20.75 13.74
CA GLU A 163 5.35 -21.44 13.25
C GLU A 163 5.00 -22.86 12.75
N ALA A 164 4.14 -23.59 13.49
CA ALA A 164 3.63 -24.90 13.04
C ALA A 164 2.77 -24.79 11.78
N SER A 165 1.92 -23.76 11.65
CA SER A 165 1.13 -23.55 10.44
C SER A 165 1.99 -23.23 9.20
N ILE A 166 3.05 -22.41 9.35
CA ILE A 166 4.05 -22.18 8.30
C ILE A 166 4.69 -23.50 7.88
N TYR A 167 5.08 -24.34 8.84
CA TYR A 167 5.67 -25.63 8.57
C TYR A 167 4.68 -26.57 7.84
N ARG A 168 3.41 -26.62 8.26
CA ARG A 168 2.35 -27.37 7.54
C ARG A 168 2.20 -26.93 6.09
N ALA A 169 2.24 -25.62 5.83
CA ALA A 169 2.23 -25.10 4.47
C ALA A 169 3.43 -25.59 3.65
N LEU A 170 4.63 -25.59 4.23
CA LEU A 170 5.84 -26.13 3.59
C LEU A 170 5.74 -27.63 3.32
N VAL A 171 5.20 -28.40 4.26
CA VAL A 171 4.97 -29.86 4.09
C VAL A 171 4.03 -30.12 2.91
N GLU A 172 2.96 -29.33 2.76
CA GLU A 172 2.05 -29.49 1.61
C GLU A 172 2.73 -29.14 0.28
N VAL A 173 3.56 -28.12 0.23
CA VAL A 173 4.40 -27.81 -0.96
C VAL A 173 5.30 -29.00 -1.31
N ALA A 174 5.92 -29.61 -0.31
CA ALA A 174 6.79 -30.78 -0.48
C ALA A 174 6.00 -32.01 -0.96
N LYS A 175 4.86 -32.32 -0.36
CA LYS A 175 3.97 -33.44 -0.76
C LYS A 175 3.48 -33.31 -2.20
N LYS A 176 3.23 -32.10 -2.68
CA LYS A 176 2.86 -31.84 -4.08
C LYS A 176 4.04 -31.93 -5.05
N GLY A 177 5.27 -32.21 -4.56
CA GLY A 177 6.47 -32.39 -5.37
C GLY A 177 7.11 -31.12 -5.91
N LEU A 178 6.60 -29.95 -5.48
CA LEU A 178 7.07 -28.62 -5.91
C LEU A 178 8.33 -28.15 -5.18
N LEU A 179 8.67 -28.72 -4.02
CA LEU A 179 9.88 -28.38 -3.27
C LEU A 179 11.02 -29.29 -3.70
N LYS A 180 12.08 -28.68 -4.26
CA LYS A 180 13.27 -29.44 -4.69
C LYS A 180 14.57 -28.73 -4.37
N GLU A 181 15.57 -29.52 -4.04
CA GLU A 181 16.95 -29.07 -3.90
C GLU A 181 17.61 -28.99 -5.27
N ARG A 182 18.28 -27.87 -5.57
CA ARG A 182 19.02 -27.65 -6.82
C ARG A 182 20.32 -26.89 -6.54
N HIS A 183 21.37 -27.26 -7.27
CA HIS A 183 22.64 -26.53 -7.27
C HIS A 183 22.68 -25.61 -8.49
N LYS A 184 22.43 -24.30 -8.28
CA LYS A 184 22.43 -23.32 -9.37
C LYS A 184 22.86 -21.92 -8.86
N PRO A 185 23.32 -21.01 -9.78
CA PRO A 185 23.63 -19.64 -9.39
C PRO A 185 22.37 -18.89 -8.96
N ILE A 186 22.50 -18.16 -7.86
CA ILE A 186 21.47 -17.31 -7.29
C ILE A 186 22.08 -15.97 -6.85
N TYR A 187 21.24 -14.98 -6.60
CA TYR A 187 21.66 -13.77 -5.94
C TYR A 187 22.21 -14.08 -4.55
N TRP A 188 23.42 -13.67 -4.29
CA TRP A 188 24.13 -13.90 -3.03
C TRP A 188 24.61 -12.59 -2.42
N SER A 189 24.19 -12.32 -1.21
CA SER A 189 24.72 -11.23 -0.41
C SER A 189 25.94 -11.70 0.37
N TYR A 190 27.11 -11.40 -0.09
CA TYR A 190 28.34 -11.69 0.63
C TYR A 190 28.44 -10.96 1.99
N ALA A 191 27.74 -9.82 2.13
CA ALA A 191 27.70 -9.06 3.37
C ALA A 191 26.76 -9.67 4.42
N CYS A 192 25.79 -10.49 3.98
CA CYS A 192 24.90 -11.24 4.85
C CYS A 192 25.24 -12.74 4.87
N GLU A 193 26.14 -13.20 4.02
CA GLU A 193 26.51 -14.61 3.82
C GLU A 193 25.25 -15.48 3.56
N SER A 194 24.34 -15.00 2.71
CA SER A 194 23.06 -15.67 2.47
C SER A 194 22.51 -15.42 1.06
N ALA A 195 21.73 -16.39 0.59
CA ALA A 195 20.88 -16.27 -0.60
C ALA A 195 19.86 -15.16 -0.47
N LEU A 196 19.50 -14.54 -1.59
CA LEU A 196 18.44 -13.53 -1.68
C LEU A 196 17.39 -13.97 -2.70
N ALA A 197 16.11 -13.69 -2.39
CA ALA A 197 15.04 -13.73 -3.38
C ALA A 197 15.06 -12.47 -4.26
N GLU A 198 14.38 -12.51 -5.40
CA GLU A 198 14.26 -11.35 -6.30
C GLU A 198 13.69 -10.10 -5.59
N ALA A 199 12.73 -10.29 -4.68
CA ALA A 199 12.13 -9.20 -3.89
C ALA A 199 13.12 -8.54 -2.90
N GLU A 200 14.25 -9.18 -2.62
CA GLU A 200 15.29 -8.69 -1.72
C GLU A 200 16.46 -8.00 -2.45
N VAL A 201 16.28 -7.76 -3.76
CA VAL A 201 17.29 -7.12 -4.62
C VAL A 201 16.79 -5.75 -5.08
N GLU A 202 17.61 -4.72 -4.86
CA GLU A 202 17.39 -3.35 -5.37
C GLU A 202 18.43 -3.04 -6.45
N TYR A 203 18.01 -2.33 -7.49
CA TYR A 203 18.92 -1.90 -8.54
C TYR A 203 19.40 -0.47 -8.29
N LYS A 204 20.71 -0.25 -8.30
CA LYS A 204 21.34 1.06 -8.11
C LYS A 204 22.42 1.29 -9.16
N MET A 205 22.64 2.55 -9.52
CA MET A 205 23.75 2.90 -10.40
C MET A 205 25.09 2.57 -9.72
N LYS A 206 25.94 1.85 -10.42
CA LYS A 206 27.27 1.46 -9.95
C LYS A 206 28.29 1.64 -11.07
N LYS A 207 29.44 2.17 -10.72
CA LYS A 207 30.61 2.19 -11.59
C LYS A 207 31.31 0.84 -11.56
N SER A 208 31.55 0.28 -12.73
CA SER A 208 32.22 -1.01 -12.89
C SER A 208 33.26 -0.93 -14.00
N PRO A 209 34.34 -1.72 -13.92
CA PRO A 209 35.24 -1.89 -15.05
C PRO A 209 34.50 -2.54 -16.20
N SER A 210 34.74 -2.08 -17.39
CA SER A 210 34.26 -2.63 -18.64
C SER A 210 35.45 -2.98 -19.50
N ILE A 211 35.64 -4.26 -19.77
CA ILE A 211 36.80 -4.73 -20.47
C ILE A 211 36.48 -5.55 -21.72
N PHE A 212 37.34 -5.41 -22.72
CA PHE A 212 37.32 -6.21 -23.94
C PHE A 212 38.53 -7.13 -23.94
N VAL A 213 38.30 -8.44 -24.06
CA VAL A 213 39.33 -9.47 -23.89
C VAL A 213 39.35 -10.42 -25.08
N ALA A 214 40.53 -10.67 -25.61
CA ALA A 214 40.77 -11.57 -26.71
C ALA A 214 41.07 -13.01 -26.24
N PHE A 215 40.25 -13.96 -26.64
CA PHE A 215 40.41 -15.39 -26.41
C PHE A 215 40.96 -16.04 -27.66
N GLY A 216 42.21 -16.44 -27.67
CA GLY A 216 42.87 -17.08 -28.82
C GLY A 216 42.23 -18.41 -29.18
N LEU A 217 41.89 -18.64 -30.43
CA LEU A 217 41.39 -19.94 -30.90
C LEU A 217 42.51 -21.01 -30.87
N LYS A 218 42.17 -22.21 -30.44
CA LYS A 218 43.07 -23.37 -30.45
C LYS A 218 43.49 -23.74 -31.87
N LYS A 219 44.64 -24.34 -32.00
CA LYS A 219 45.20 -24.76 -33.29
C LYS A 219 44.21 -25.58 -34.13
N GLU A 220 43.50 -26.54 -33.51
CA GLU A 220 42.49 -27.38 -34.15
C GLU A 220 41.30 -26.54 -34.71
N SER A 221 40.92 -25.50 -33.99
CA SER A 221 39.86 -24.57 -34.40
C SER A 221 40.30 -23.68 -35.56
N LEU A 222 41.57 -23.22 -35.56
CA LEU A 222 42.16 -22.44 -36.64
C LEU A 222 42.28 -23.27 -37.94
N GLU A 223 42.68 -24.54 -37.81
CA GLU A 223 42.75 -25.49 -38.96
C GLU A 223 41.37 -25.73 -39.59
N LYS A 224 40.32 -25.90 -38.76
CA LYS A 224 38.94 -26.02 -39.26
C LYS A 224 38.48 -24.79 -40.02
N LEU A 225 38.79 -23.59 -39.51
CA LEU A 225 38.44 -22.32 -40.18
C LEU A 225 39.37 -21.95 -41.31
N LYS A 226 40.47 -22.68 -41.51
CA LYS A 226 41.51 -22.42 -42.50
C LYS A 226 42.13 -21.04 -42.39
N VAL A 227 42.33 -20.56 -41.14
CA VAL A 227 42.96 -19.28 -40.84
C VAL A 227 44.24 -19.48 -40.03
N LYS A 228 45.19 -18.56 -40.16
CA LYS A 228 46.47 -18.65 -39.42
C LYS A 228 46.39 -18.18 -37.98
N LYS A 229 45.49 -17.21 -37.71
CA LYS A 229 45.32 -16.61 -36.38
C LYS A 229 43.87 -16.13 -36.28
N ALA A 230 43.24 -16.40 -35.15
CA ALA A 230 41.97 -15.80 -34.80
C ALA A 230 41.84 -15.76 -33.26
N SER A 231 41.31 -14.67 -32.71
CA SER A 231 40.96 -14.53 -31.30
C SER A 231 39.53 -14.01 -31.22
N LEU A 232 38.68 -14.73 -30.51
CA LEU A 232 37.30 -14.28 -30.26
C LEU A 232 37.33 -13.21 -29.17
N VAL A 233 36.74 -12.04 -29.44
CA VAL A 233 36.75 -10.92 -28.47
C VAL A 233 35.45 -10.94 -27.68
N ILE A 234 35.54 -11.03 -26.35
CA ILE A 234 34.42 -10.94 -25.43
C ILE A 234 34.40 -9.56 -24.76
N TRP A 235 33.25 -9.20 -24.22
CA TRP A 235 33.07 -8.03 -23.40
C TRP A 235 32.47 -8.44 -22.04
N THR A 236 33.01 -7.90 -20.95
CA THR A 236 32.46 -8.14 -19.61
C THR A 236 32.63 -6.94 -18.69
N THR A 237 31.69 -6.78 -17.74
CA THR A 237 31.75 -5.83 -16.63
C THR A 237 32.09 -6.50 -15.30
N THR A 238 32.29 -7.82 -15.31
CA THR A 238 32.63 -8.64 -14.13
C THR A 238 33.94 -9.42 -14.37
N PRO A 239 35.10 -8.75 -14.48
CA PRO A 239 36.38 -9.42 -14.75
C PRO A 239 36.73 -10.53 -13.79
N TRP A 240 36.23 -10.45 -12.56
CA TRP A 240 36.48 -11.42 -11.50
C TRP A 240 35.87 -12.81 -11.78
N THR A 241 34.92 -12.94 -12.76
CA THR A 241 34.35 -14.23 -13.15
C THR A 241 35.13 -14.94 -14.26
N LEU A 242 36.11 -14.28 -14.89
CA LEU A 242 36.89 -14.85 -16.01
C LEU A 242 37.66 -16.13 -15.62
N TYR A 243 38.03 -16.29 -14.36
CA TYR A 243 38.66 -17.49 -13.84
C TYR A 243 37.86 -18.77 -14.10
N ALA A 244 36.50 -18.62 -14.03
CA ALA A 244 35.53 -19.70 -14.16
C ALA A 244 34.93 -19.80 -15.56
N ASN A 245 35.53 -19.14 -16.56
CA ASN A 245 35.08 -19.24 -17.95
C ASN A 245 35.27 -20.66 -18.47
N VAL A 246 34.22 -21.24 -19.05
CA VAL A 246 34.19 -22.56 -19.66
C VAL A 246 33.66 -22.53 -21.09
N ALA A 247 33.01 -21.43 -21.51
CA ALA A 247 32.49 -21.26 -22.85
C ALA A 247 32.42 -19.80 -23.26
N ILE A 248 32.17 -19.55 -24.53
CA ILE A 248 31.80 -18.25 -25.10
C ILE A 248 30.55 -18.44 -25.93
N ALA A 249 29.47 -17.77 -25.55
CA ALA A 249 28.19 -17.81 -26.26
C ALA A 249 28.15 -16.81 -27.41
N LEU A 250 27.74 -17.26 -28.60
CA LEU A 250 27.50 -16.46 -29.78
C LEU A 250 26.00 -16.36 -30.08
N LYS A 251 25.59 -15.32 -30.80
CA LYS A 251 24.21 -15.21 -31.30
C LYS A 251 24.02 -16.17 -32.47
N LYS A 252 23.05 -17.07 -32.32
CA LYS A 252 22.66 -18.01 -33.38
C LYS A 252 22.34 -17.24 -34.69
N ASP A 253 22.77 -17.83 -35.81
CA ASP A 253 22.53 -17.30 -37.16
C ASP A 253 23.13 -15.91 -37.47
N ALA A 254 23.90 -15.33 -36.55
CA ALA A 254 24.61 -14.06 -36.77
C ALA A 254 25.89 -14.27 -37.58
N ILE A 255 26.33 -13.25 -38.30
CA ILE A 255 27.63 -13.22 -39.00
C ILE A 255 28.70 -12.63 -38.09
N TYR A 256 29.86 -13.26 -38.03
CA TYR A 256 31.03 -12.82 -37.30
C TYR A 256 32.14 -12.46 -38.29
N ALA A 257 32.72 -11.29 -38.12
CA ALA A 257 33.79 -10.73 -38.91
C ALA A 257 35.15 -11.02 -38.25
N LEU A 258 36.06 -11.66 -38.96
CA LEU A 258 37.45 -11.79 -38.61
C LEU A 258 38.23 -10.65 -39.24
N THR A 259 38.86 -9.82 -38.42
CA THR A 259 39.65 -8.68 -38.88
C THR A 259 41.05 -9.10 -39.38
N GLN A 260 41.79 -8.22 -40.07
CA GLN A 260 43.13 -8.47 -40.56
C GLN A 260 44.13 -8.78 -39.44
N LYS A 261 43.96 -8.15 -38.25
CA LYS A 261 44.79 -8.45 -37.08
C LYS A 261 44.42 -9.74 -36.37
N GLY A 262 43.33 -10.39 -36.80
CA GLY A 262 42.91 -11.69 -36.30
C GLY A 262 41.90 -11.59 -35.14
N TYR A 263 41.10 -10.53 -35.04
CA TYR A 263 40.06 -10.42 -34.02
C TYR A 263 38.68 -10.80 -34.62
N LEU A 264 37.95 -11.63 -33.93
CA LEU A 264 36.62 -12.14 -34.34
C LEU A 264 35.53 -11.51 -33.46
N VAL A 265 34.60 -10.78 -34.07
CA VAL A 265 33.49 -10.09 -33.41
C VAL A 265 32.23 -10.18 -34.27
N ALA A 266 31.05 -9.95 -33.71
CA ALA A 266 29.84 -9.86 -34.51
C ALA A 266 29.95 -8.75 -35.56
N LYS A 267 29.67 -9.08 -36.86
CA LYS A 267 29.74 -8.10 -37.95
C LYS A 267 28.90 -6.86 -37.72
N ALA A 268 27.73 -7.01 -37.12
CA ALA A 268 26.84 -5.89 -36.79
C ALA A 268 27.47 -4.87 -35.82
N LEU A 269 28.46 -5.29 -35.02
CA LEU A 269 29.14 -4.45 -34.02
C LEU A 269 30.54 -4.03 -34.45
N HIS A 270 31.03 -4.57 -35.58
CA HIS A 270 32.42 -4.36 -36.02
C HIS A 270 32.79 -2.87 -36.19
N GLU A 271 31.96 -2.08 -36.89
CA GLU A 271 32.24 -0.63 -37.10
C GLU A 271 32.32 0.12 -35.77
N LYS A 272 31.40 -0.16 -34.82
CA LYS A 272 31.37 0.43 -33.47
C LYS A 272 32.67 0.07 -32.69
N LEU A 273 33.10 -1.19 -32.77
CA LEU A 273 34.28 -1.69 -32.09
C LEU A 273 35.60 -1.16 -32.71
N ALA A 274 35.65 -1.01 -34.04
CA ALA A 274 36.77 -0.38 -34.72
C ALA A 274 36.88 1.11 -34.38
N ALA A 275 35.78 1.84 -34.29
CA ALA A 275 35.75 3.23 -33.85
C ALA A 275 36.25 3.40 -32.40
N LEU A 276 35.97 2.42 -31.54
CA LEU A 276 36.45 2.39 -30.15
C LEU A 276 37.94 1.95 -30.05
N GLY A 277 38.54 1.50 -31.17
CA GLY A 277 39.90 1.03 -31.16
C GLY A 277 40.10 -0.39 -30.59
N VAL A 278 39.01 -1.13 -30.35
CA VAL A 278 39.04 -2.53 -29.88
C VAL A 278 39.53 -3.47 -30.94
N VAL A 279 39.11 -3.27 -32.19
CA VAL A 279 39.52 -4.09 -33.36
C VAL A 279 39.93 -3.18 -34.51
N ASP A 280 40.63 -3.71 -35.47
CA ASP A 280 40.95 -3.03 -36.72
C ASP A 280 39.75 -2.96 -37.68
N SER A 281 39.75 -1.95 -38.56
CA SER A 281 38.62 -1.65 -39.46
C SER A 281 38.50 -2.57 -40.68
N GLU A 282 39.53 -3.34 -41.01
CA GLU A 282 39.55 -4.20 -42.18
C GLU A 282 39.13 -5.63 -41.85
N ILE A 283 38.11 -6.12 -42.55
CA ILE A 283 37.61 -7.50 -42.44
C ILE A 283 38.38 -8.39 -43.42
N ALA A 284 38.93 -9.48 -42.90
CA ALA A 284 39.63 -10.50 -43.71
C ALA A 284 38.70 -11.64 -44.12
N HIS A 285 37.83 -12.09 -43.19
CA HIS A 285 36.91 -13.19 -43.46
C HIS A 285 35.61 -12.98 -42.69
N GLU A 286 34.55 -13.65 -43.12
CA GLU A 286 33.26 -13.68 -42.42
C GLU A 286 32.83 -15.12 -42.19
N PHE A 287 32.26 -15.41 -41.04
CA PHE A 287 31.79 -16.72 -40.61
C PHE A 287 30.37 -16.64 -40.09
N ASN A 288 29.56 -17.67 -40.37
CA ASN A 288 28.30 -17.80 -39.65
C ASN A 288 28.57 -18.36 -38.25
N ALA A 289 27.81 -17.88 -37.23
CA ALA A 289 27.93 -18.37 -35.86
C ALA A 289 27.82 -19.90 -35.74
N ASN A 290 26.97 -20.51 -36.59
CA ASN A 290 26.81 -21.97 -36.63
C ASN A 290 28.10 -22.73 -37.07
N ASP A 291 28.95 -22.10 -37.87
CA ASP A 291 30.25 -22.67 -38.28
C ASP A 291 31.30 -22.57 -37.18
N LEU A 292 31.07 -21.69 -36.20
CA LEU A 292 31.95 -21.49 -35.06
C LEU A 292 31.56 -22.36 -33.86
N GLU A 293 30.36 -22.92 -33.85
CA GLU A 293 29.88 -23.80 -32.78
C GLU A 293 30.78 -25.01 -32.57
N TYR A 294 30.99 -25.38 -31.32
CA TYR A 294 31.90 -26.46 -30.87
C TYR A 294 33.40 -26.24 -31.18
N LEU A 295 33.80 -25.09 -31.70
CA LEU A 295 35.21 -24.71 -31.71
C LEU A 295 35.69 -24.37 -30.30
N LYS A 296 36.99 -24.33 -30.10
CA LYS A 296 37.58 -24.05 -28.79
C LYS A 296 38.50 -22.83 -28.86
N ALA A 297 38.37 -21.97 -27.88
CA ALA A 297 39.29 -20.90 -27.56
C ALA A 297 40.03 -21.21 -26.24
N LEU A 298 41.07 -20.47 -25.95
CA LEU A 298 41.81 -20.55 -24.69
C LEU A 298 41.51 -19.37 -23.80
N ASN A 299 41.19 -19.64 -22.56
CA ASN A 299 41.04 -18.60 -21.53
C ASN A 299 42.44 -17.98 -21.29
N PRO A 300 42.60 -16.63 -21.43
CA PRO A 300 43.90 -15.99 -21.30
C PRO A 300 44.45 -16.04 -19.88
N LEU A 301 43.66 -16.20 -18.84
CA LEU A 301 44.11 -16.25 -17.46
C LEU A 301 44.72 -17.59 -17.05
N ASN A 302 44.13 -18.70 -17.50
CA ASN A 302 44.49 -20.03 -16.99
C ASN A 302 44.71 -21.09 -18.11
N GLN A 303 44.62 -20.68 -19.36
CA GLN A 303 44.83 -21.53 -20.54
C GLN A 303 43.88 -22.73 -20.63
N ARG A 304 42.76 -22.71 -19.90
CA ARG A 304 41.70 -23.73 -20.02
C ARG A 304 40.94 -23.58 -21.34
N ASP A 305 40.35 -24.66 -21.80
CA ASP A 305 39.49 -24.68 -22.97
C ASP A 305 38.21 -23.90 -22.72
N SER A 306 37.86 -23.00 -23.60
CA SER A 306 36.58 -22.25 -23.64
C SER A 306 35.83 -22.70 -24.89
N LEU A 307 34.72 -23.41 -24.71
CA LEU A 307 33.89 -23.93 -25.80
C LEU A 307 33.06 -22.80 -26.43
N ILE A 308 33.06 -22.74 -27.77
CA ILE A 308 32.16 -21.81 -28.46
C ILE A 308 30.80 -22.47 -28.59
N THR A 309 29.77 -21.74 -28.12
CA THR A 309 28.37 -22.20 -28.02
C THR A 309 27.42 -21.17 -28.64
N LEU A 310 26.15 -21.57 -28.86
CA LEU A 310 25.10 -20.65 -29.34
C LEU A 310 24.08 -20.37 -28.23
N GLY A 311 23.91 -19.07 -27.88
CA GLY A 311 23.01 -18.60 -26.81
C GLY A 311 21.93 -17.65 -27.32
N GLU A 312 20.69 -17.87 -26.91
CA GLU A 312 19.55 -16.98 -27.23
C GLU A 312 19.70 -15.58 -26.59
N HIS A 313 20.32 -15.52 -25.41
CA HIS A 313 20.55 -14.31 -24.61
C HIS A 313 21.58 -13.34 -25.20
N VAL A 314 22.36 -13.79 -26.23
CA VAL A 314 23.39 -12.93 -26.82
C VAL A 314 22.77 -11.83 -27.68
N GLY A 315 22.96 -10.55 -27.25
CA GLY A 315 22.55 -9.38 -28.00
C GLY A 315 23.55 -8.93 -29.06
N LEU A 316 23.08 -8.14 -30.04
CA LEU A 316 23.89 -7.49 -31.07
C LEU A 316 23.81 -5.97 -31.02
N GLU A 317 23.36 -5.41 -29.89
CA GLU A 317 23.22 -3.96 -29.69
C GLU A 317 24.44 -3.37 -28.98
N ASP A 318 25.02 -4.14 -28.04
CA ASP A 318 26.19 -3.75 -27.25
C ASP A 318 27.20 -4.88 -27.12
N GLY A 319 28.41 -4.55 -26.62
CA GLY A 319 29.49 -5.50 -26.43
C GLY A 319 30.16 -5.90 -27.76
N THR A 320 30.42 -7.20 -27.96
CA THR A 320 31.10 -7.78 -29.12
C THR A 320 30.26 -8.81 -29.88
N GLY A 321 29.06 -9.14 -29.39
CA GLY A 321 28.25 -10.27 -29.86
C GLY A 321 28.79 -11.61 -29.39
N ALA A 322 29.78 -11.63 -28.49
CA ALA A 322 30.33 -12.83 -27.86
C ALA A 322 30.32 -12.62 -26.33
N VAL A 323 29.60 -13.49 -25.64
CA VAL A 323 29.42 -13.42 -24.17
C VAL A 323 30.24 -14.50 -23.49
N HIS A 324 31.13 -14.09 -22.61
CA HIS A 324 31.85 -15.00 -21.72
C HIS A 324 30.85 -15.73 -20.82
N THR A 325 30.99 -17.06 -20.75
CA THR A 325 30.04 -17.93 -20.04
C THR A 325 30.73 -18.60 -18.86
N ALA A 326 30.19 -18.35 -17.66
CA ALA A 326 30.61 -18.97 -16.38
C ALA A 326 29.35 -19.48 -15.64
N PRO A 327 28.99 -20.76 -15.82
CA PRO A 327 27.73 -21.33 -15.28
C PRO A 327 27.55 -21.20 -13.77
N GLY A 328 28.62 -21.02 -13.01
CA GLY A 328 28.56 -20.76 -11.56
C GLY A 328 28.21 -19.31 -11.17
N HIS A 329 28.27 -18.35 -12.10
CA HIS A 329 28.17 -16.91 -11.85
C HIS A 329 27.12 -16.17 -12.69
N GLY A 330 26.27 -16.89 -13.42
CA GLY A 330 25.18 -16.32 -14.20
C GLY A 330 24.06 -17.32 -14.43
N GLU A 331 22.81 -16.87 -14.34
CA GLU A 331 21.64 -17.75 -14.51
C GLU A 331 21.52 -18.19 -15.99
N GLU A 332 21.68 -17.29 -16.93
CA GLU A 332 21.66 -17.59 -18.37
C GLU A 332 22.82 -18.52 -18.77
N ASP A 333 24.01 -18.27 -18.20
CA ASP A 333 25.18 -19.13 -18.36
C ASP A 333 24.94 -20.54 -17.84
N TYR A 334 24.23 -20.67 -16.71
CA TYR A 334 23.88 -21.95 -16.11
C TYR A 334 22.94 -22.76 -17.02
N TYR A 335 21.87 -22.15 -17.53
CA TYR A 335 20.96 -22.83 -18.45
C TYR A 335 21.63 -23.20 -19.76
N LEU A 336 22.50 -22.34 -20.28
CA LEU A 336 23.35 -22.67 -21.42
C LEU A 336 24.29 -23.83 -21.08
N GLY A 337 24.86 -23.82 -19.88
CA GLY A 337 25.68 -24.88 -19.33
C GLY A 337 25.01 -26.24 -19.28
N LEU A 338 23.73 -26.28 -18.87
CA LEU A 338 22.93 -27.52 -18.91
C LEU A 338 22.75 -28.04 -20.34
N LYS A 339 22.52 -27.16 -21.32
CA LYS A 339 22.34 -27.52 -22.73
C LYS A 339 23.60 -28.11 -23.36
N TYR A 340 24.76 -27.56 -23.02
CA TYR A 340 26.06 -27.99 -23.58
C TYR A 340 26.88 -28.89 -22.67
N HIS A 341 26.30 -29.29 -21.51
CA HIS A 341 26.97 -30.12 -20.48
C HIS A 341 28.29 -29.50 -19.98
N LEU A 342 28.28 -28.18 -19.72
CA LEU A 342 29.42 -27.45 -19.23
C LEU A 342 29.62 -27.66 -17.73
N GLU A 343 30.87 -27.57 -17.29
CA GLU A 343 31.23 -27.62 -15.88
C GLU A 343 30.78 -26.37 -15.13
N VAL A 344 30.25 -26.53 -13.91
CA VAL A 344 29.90 -25.44 -13.01
C VAL A 344 31.07 -25.20 -12.07
N LEU A 345 31.93 -24.28 -12.43
CA LEU A 345 33.06 -23.88 -11.58
C LEU A 345 32.59 -22.83 -10.58
N MET A 346 32.77 -23.10 -9.29
CA MET A 346 32.47 -22.20 -8.19
C MET A 346 33.60 -22.27 -7.17
N SER A 347 34.42 -21.25 -7.10
CA SER A 347 35.53 -21.13 -6.15
C SER A 347 35.49 -19.77 -5.45
N VAL A 348 34.31 -19.39 -5.01
CA VAL A 348 34.05 -18.17 -4.21
C VAL A 348 33.21 -18.57 -3.01
N ASP A 349 33.71 -18.26 -1.81
CA ASP A 349 33.08 -18.58 -0.53
C ASP A 349 31.84 -17.68 -0.24
N GLU A 350 31.25 -17.90 0.92
CA GLU A 350 30.07 -17.16 1.39
C GLU A 350 30.34 -15.66 1.59
N LYS A 351 31.58 -15.27 1.85
CA LYS A 351 32.04 -13.89 2.07
C LYS A 351 32.43 -13.18 0.78
N GLY A 352 32.28 -13.86 -0.37
CA GLY A 352 32.67 -13.33 -1.66
C GLY A 352 34.18 -13.33 -1.89
N CYS A 353 34.92 -14.20 -1.22
CA CYS A 353 36.37 -14.35 -1.37
C CYS A 353 36.71 -15.63 -2.15
N TYR A 354 37.79 -15.63 -2.87
CA TYR A 354 38.28 -16.84 -3.53
C TYR A 354 38.71 -17.90 -2.52
N ASP A 355 38.23 -19.13 -2.69
CA ASP A 355 38.52 -20.30 -1.85
C ASP A 355 39.59 -21.23 -2.46
N GLU A 356 39.89 -22.33 -1.77
CA GLU A 356 40.89 -23.31 -2.19
C GLU A 356 40.60 -23.95 -3.56
N GLY A 357 39.36 -23.87 -4.04
CA GLY A 357 38.98 -24.38 -5.35
C GLY A 357 39.73 -23.71 -6.49
N ILE A 358 40.21 -22.46 -6.33
CA ILE A 358 41.03 -21.81 -7.38
C ILE A 358 42.34 -22.55 -7.61
N ILE A 359 42.91 -23.16 -6.57
CA ILE A 359 44.18 -23.91 -6.61
C ILE A 359 43.91 -25.33 -7.11
N HIS A 360 42.99 -26.05 -6.49
CA HIS A 360 42.65 -27.43 -6.81
C HIS A 360 42.25 -27.61 -8.27
N ASN A 361 41.55 -26.64 -8.85
CA ASN A 361 41.09 -26.65 -10.22
C ASN A 361 42.03 -25.90 -11.18
N GLN A 362 43.18 -25.40 -10.70
CA GLN A 362 44.16 -24.64 -11.48
C GLN A 362 43.55 -23.43 -12.20
N LEU A 363 42.74 -22.66 -11.47
CA LEU A 363 41.96 -21.53 -12.02
C LEU A 363 42.69 -20.20 -11.89
N LEU A 364 43.28 -19.94 -10.72
CA LEU A 364 44.07 -18.76 -10.37
C LEU A 364 45.28 -19.16 -9.51
N ASP A 365 46.25 -18.25 -9.40
CA ASP A 365 47.42 -18.39 -8.53
C ASP A 365 47.04 -18.35 -7.05
N GLU A 366 47.77 -19.07 -6.20
CA GLU A 366 47.54 -19.12 -4.74
C GLU A 366 47.46 -17.75 -4.07
N SER A 367 48.10 -16.73 -4.62
CA SER A 367 48.09 -15.35 -4.09
C SER A 367 46.71 -14.69 -4.12
N TYR A 368 45.73 -15.28 -4.79
CA TYR A 368 44.35 -14.84 -4.78
C TYR A 368 43.52 -15.45 -3.66
N LEU A 369 44.03 -16.48 -2.97
CA LEU A 369 43.29 -17.17 -1.91
C LEU A 369 42.88 -16.18 -0.78
N GLY A 370 41.59 -16.16 -0.43
CA GLY A 370 41.02 -15.27 0.58
C GLY A 370 40.82 -13.81 0.12
N GLU A 371 41.17 -13.46 -1.11
CA GLU A 371 40.95 -12.12 -1.63
C GLU A 371 39.51 -11.97 -2.12
N HIS A 372 38.86 -10.86 -1.72
CA HIS A 372 37.50 -10.57 -2.11
C HIS A 372 37.41 -10.24 -3.62
N VAL A 373 36.42 -10.84 -4.33
CA VAL A 373 36.31 -10.78 -5.80
C VAL A 373 36.34 -9.38 -6.38
N PHE A 374 35.67 -8.39 -5.75
CA PHE A 374 35.68 -7.01 -6.23
C PHE A 374 37.04 -6.32 -6.01
N LYS A 375 37.83 -6.77 -5.07
CA LYS A 375 39.19 -6.24 -4.83
C LYS A 375 40.18 -6.86 -5.82
N ALA A 376 40.03 -8.15 -6.10
CA ALA A 376 40.87 -8.88 -7.04
C ALA A 376 40.73 -8.44 -8.50
N GLN A 377 39.65 -7.78 -8.88
CA GLN A 377 39.35 -7.38 -10.27
C GLN A 377 40.53 -6.66 -10.93
N LYS A 378 41.16 -5.69 -10.23
CA LYS A 378 42.26 -4.93 -10.79
C LYS A 378 43.46 -5.79 -11.15
N ARG A 379 43.83 -6.74 -10.28
CA ARG A 379 44.92 -7.69 -10.53
C ARG A 379 44.62 -8.63 -11.68
N ILE A 380 43.36 -9.09 -11.77
CA ILE A 380 42.92 -9.93 -12.88
C ILE A 380 43.03 -9.19 -14.21
N ILE A 381 42.61 -7.91 -14.29
CA ILE A 381 42.74 -7.07 -15.46
C ILE A 381 44.21 -6.90 -15.84
N GLU A 382 45.09 -6.60 -14.87
CA GLU A 382 46.54 -6.49 -15.12
C GLU A 382 47.13 -7.80 -15.63
N GLN A 383 46.70 -8.97 -15.16
CA GLN A 383 47.19 -10.29 -15.56
C GLN A 383 46.81 -10.68 -16.99
N LEU A 384 45.75 -10.08 -17.57
CA LEU A 384 45.32 -10.31 -18.95
C LEU A 384 46.39 -9.89 -19.98
N GLY A 385 47.26 -8.93 -19.65
CA GLY A 385 48.35 -8.46 -20.51
C GLY A 385 47.90 -8.09 -21.91
N ASP A 386 48.55 -8.69 -22.94
CA ASP A 386 48.23 -8.42 -24.35
C ASP A 386 46.84 -8.94 -24.79
N SER A 387 46.15 -9.76 -23.97
CA SER A 387 44.78 -10.19 -24.23
C SER A 387 43.74 -9.12 -23.87
N LEU A 388 44.10 -8.12 -23.08
CA LEU A 388 43.24 -6.95 -22.77
C LEU A 388 43.35 -5.96 -23.95
N LEU A 389 42.26 -5.76 -24.67
CA LEU A 389 42.21 -4.85 -25.83
C LEU A 389 41.80 -3.42 -25.44
N LEU A 390 40.88 -3.28 -24.51
CA LEU A 390 40.42 -2.00 -24.00
C LEU A 390 39.87 -2.18 -22.58
N GLU A 391 40.19 -1.21 -21.72
CA GLU A 391 39.59 -1.03 -20.39
C GLU A 391 38.97 0.37 -20.30
N GLN A 392 37.75 0.43 -19.79
CA GLN A 392 37.05 1.69 -19.49
C GLN A 392 36.16 1.52 -18.26
N GLU A 393 35.72 2.59 -17.67
CA GLU A 393 34.72 2.57 -16.58
C GLU A 393 33.34 2.88 -17.16
N ILE A 394 32.34 2.10 -16.79
CA ILE A 394 30.94 2.38 -17.13
C ILE A 394 30.08 2.49 -15.86
N GLU A 395 29.05 3.32 -15.95
CA GLU A 395 28.02 3.41 -14.91
C GLU A 395 26.76 2.74 -15.41
N HIS A 396 26.32 1.74 -14.65
CA HIS A 396 25.16 0.93 -15.05
C HIS A 396 24.34 0.51 -13.83
N SER A 397 23.08 0.08 -14.09
CA SER A 397 22.21 -0.49 -13.08
C SER A 397 22.76 -1.83 -12.61
N TYR A 398 23.01 -1.99 -11.30
CA TYR A 398 23.60 -3.19 -10.71
C TYR A 398 22.78 -3.67 -9.50
N PRO A 399 22.59 -4.99 -9.31
CA PRO A 399 21.82 -5.53 -8.20
C PRO A 399 22.55 -5.33 -6.86
N HIS A 400 21.81 -4.85 -5.86
CA HIS A 400 22.28 -4.62 -4.50
C HIS A 400 21.34 -5.30 -3.50
N CYS A 401 21.88 -5.74 -2.38
CA CYS A 401 21.06 -6.24 -1.28
C CYS A 401 20.21 -5.10 -0.72
N TRP A 402 18.90 -5.33 -0.65
CA TRP A 402 17.91 -4.34 -0.17
C TRP A 402 18.20 -3.83 1.25
N ARG A 403 18.87 -4.66 2.07
CA ARG A 403 19.14 -4.35 3.48
C ARG A 403 20.50 -3.70 3.71
N THR A 404 21.56 -4.30 3.18
CA THR A 404 22.93 -3.81 3.38
C THR A 404 23.32 -2.73 2.37
N HIS A 405 22.56 -2.61 1.29
CA HIS A 405 22.85 -1.72 0.16
C HIS A 405 24.20 -1.98 -0.52
N LYS A 406 24.82 -3.13 -0.25
CA LYS A 406 26.04 -3.57 -0.92
C LYS A 406 25.70 -4.33 -2.20
N PRO A 407 26.58 -4.28 -3.24
CA PRO A 407 26.42 -5.07 -4.45
C PRO A 407 26.29 -6.55 -4.11
N VAL A 408 25.49 -7.27 -4.87
CA VAL A 408 25.39 -8.74 -4.76
C VAL A 408 26.24 -9.41 -5.83
N ILE A 409 26.52 -10.70 -5.67
CA ILE A 409 27.15 -11.55 -6.68
C ILE A 409 26.18 -12.68 -7.06
N TYR A 410 26.39 -13.30 -8.21
CA TYR A 410 25.81 -14.60 -8.50
C TYR A 410 26.75 -15.70 -8.00
N ARG A 411 26.22 -16.63 -7.21
CA ARG A 411 26.97 -17.74 -6.64
C ARG A 411 26.19 -19.04 -6.80
N ALA A 412 26.77 -20.03 -7.48
CA ALA A 412 26.18 -21.37 -7.53
C ALA A 412 26.30 -22.03 -6.17
N THR A 413 25.16 -22.42 -5.62
CA THR A 413 25.09 -23.09 -4.30
C THR A 413 23.85 -23.97 -4.25
N THR A 414 23.90 -24.98 -3.41
CA THR A 414 22.79 -25.91 -3.20
C THR A 414 21.73 -25.24 -2.35
N GLN A 415 20.53 -25.07 -2.90
CA GLN A 415 19.42 -24.38 -2.28
C GLN A 415 18.11 -25.13 -2.53
N TRP A 416 17.08 -24.78 -1.74
CA TRP A 416 15.74 -25.30 -1.86
C TRP A 416 14.84 -24.33 -2.61
N PHE A 417 14.11 -24.85 -3.62
CA PHE A 417 13.28 -24.05 -4.51
C PHE A 417 11.86 -24.57 -4.58
N ILE A 418 10.90 -23.64 -4.64
CA ILE A 418 9.56 -23.92 -5.18
C ILE A 418 9.63 -23.74 -6.69
N LEU A 419 9.21 -24.76 -7.41
CA LEU A 419 9.29 -24.80 -8.87
C LEU A 419 8.09 -24.12 -9.50
N MET A 420 8.35 -23.27 -10.51
CA MET A 420 7.30 -22.51 -11.19
C MET A 420 6.74 -23.26 -12.41
N ASP A 421 7.57 -24.02 -13.12
CA ASP A 421 7.26 -24.57 -14.44
C ASP A 421 7.21 -26.10 -14.50
N GLU A 422 7.34 -26.79 -13.36
CA GLU A 422 7.10 -28.22 -13.32
C GLU A 422 5.62 -28.50 -13.02
N PRO A 423 4.96 -29.40 -13.80
CA PRO A 423 3.57 -29.75 -13.56
C PRO A 423 3.38 -30.48 -12.23
N PHE A 424 2.32 -30.15 -11.53
CA PHE A 424 1.89 -30.84 -10.30
C PHE A 424 0.40 -31.16 -10.31
N THR A 425 0.00 -32.13 -9.50
CA THR A 425 -1.40 -32.55 -9.43
C THR A 425 -2.24 -31.57 -8.64
N GLN A 426 -3.23 -30.98 -9.27
CA GLN A 426 -4.21 -30.10 -8.68
C GLN A 426 -5.20 -30.88 -7.79
N ASN A 427 -5.98 -30.18 -6.95
CA ASN A 427 -6.99 -30.81 -6.10
C ASN A 427 -8.12 -31.50 -6.89
N ASP A 428 -8.35 -31.10 -8.14
CA ASP A 428 -9.28 -31.71 -9.09
C ASP A 428 -8.69 -32.86 -9.92
N GLY A 429 -7.41 -33.20 -9.69
CA GLY A 429 -6.66 -34.21 -10.41
C GLY A 429 -6.02 -33.77 -11.73
N SER A 430 -6.23 -32.52 -12.15
CA SER A 430 -5.58 -31.99 -13.36
C SER A 430 -4.07 -31.72 -13.13
N GLN A 431 -3.32 -31.68 -14.21
CA GLN A 431 -1.89 -31.34 -14.18
C GLN A 431 -1.67 -29.94 -14.74
N LYS A 432 -1.12 -29.04 -13.94
CA LYS A 432 -0.73 -27.67 -14.33
C LYS A 432 0.56 -27.28 -13.65
N THR A 433 1.26 -26.32 -14.23
CA THR A 433 2.39 -25.67 -13.57
C THR A 433 1.88 -24.64 -12.55
N LEU A 434 2.71 -24.30 -11.56
CA LEU A 434 2.35 -23.26 -10.59
C LEU A 434 2.10 -21.90 -11.28
N ARG A 435 2.89 -21.59 -12.31
CA ARG A 435 2.71 -20.39 -13.13
C ARG A 435 1.34 -20.32 -13.78
N GLU A 436 0.91 -21.40 -14.42
CA GLU A 436 -0.43 -21.46 -15.05
C GLU A 436 -1.55 -21.28 -14.03
N VAL A 437 -1.48 -21.96 -12.88
CA VAL A 437 -2.49 -21.83 -11.82
C VAL A 437 -2.54 -20.41 -11.27
N ALA A 438 -1.38 -19.76 -11.06
CA ALA A 438 -1.32 -18.40 -10.55
C ALA A 438 -1.88 -17.38 -11.56
N LEU A 439 -1.58 -17.54 -12.85
CA LEU A 439 -2.13 -16.68 -13.91
C LEU A 439 -3.66 -16.83 -14.02
N ASP A 440 -4.17 -18.06 -13.96
CA ASP A 440 -5.62 -18.33 -13.94
C ASP A 440 -6.31 -17.74 -12.70
N ALA A 441 -5.64 -17.76 -11.54
CA ALA A 441 -6.14 -17.20 -10.31
C ALA A 441 -6.22 -15.66 -10.36
N ILE A 442 -5.21 -14.98 -10.94
CA ILE A 442 -5.19 -13.52 -11.10
C ILE A 442 -6.38 -13.03 -11.92
N GLU A 443 -6.82 -13.81 -12.95
CA GLU A 443 -7.96 -13.41 -13.78
C GLU A 443 -9.27 -13.27 -12.98
N LYS A 444 -9.41 -13.98 -11.85
CA LYS A 444 -10.60 -13.99 -10.98
C LYS A 444 -10.56 -12.95 -9.87
N VAL A 445 -9.44 -12.28 -9.67
CA VAL A 445 -9.25 -11.27 -8.62
C VAL A 445 -9.58 -9.88 -9.15
N GLU A 446 -10.29 -9.10 -8.37
CA GLU A 446 -10.54 -7.67 -8.63
C GLU A 446 -9.36 -6.82 -8.13
N PHE A 447 -8.95 -5.80 -8.91
CA PHE A 447 -7.85 -4.90 -8.56
C PHE A 447 -8.28 -3.44 -8.56
N VAL A 448 -7.89 -2.71 -7.53
CA VAL A 448 -8.08 -1.26 -7.39
C VAL A 448 -6.71 -0.60 -7.08
N PRO A 449 -6.13 0.18 -8.01
CA PRO A 449 -6.55 0.38 -9.40
C PRO A 449 -6.39 -0.88 -10.28
N SER A 450 -7.12 -0.92 -11.38
CA SER A 450 -7.11 -2.06 -12.32
C SER A 450 -5.74 -2.36 -12.94
N SER A 451 -4.85 -1.37 -13.01
CA SER A 451 -3.45 -1.53 -13.46
C SER A 451 -2.64 -2.52 -12.62
N GLY A 452 -3.02 -2.72 -11.36
CA GLY A 452 -2.40 -3.70 -10.45
C GLY A 452 -2.46 -5.13 -11.00
N LYS A 453 -3.54 -5.48 -11.72
CA LYS A 453 -3.70 -6.79 -12.36
C LYS A 453 -2.58 -7.09 -13.37
N ASN A 454 -2.34 -6.17 -14.31
CA ASN A 454 -1.30 -6.35 -15.33
C ASN A 454 0.09 -6.39 -14.69
N ARG A 455 0.31 -5.58 -13.67
CA ARG A 455 1.57 -5.55 -12.92
C ARG A 455 1.87 -6.90 -12.26
N LEU A 456 0.92 -7.49 -11.53
CA LEU A 456 1.10 -8.78 -10.89
C LEU A 456 1.25 -9.90 -11.91
N LYS A 457 0.45 -9.87 -12.99
CA LYS A 457 0.50 -10.81 -14.10
C LYS A 457 1.89 -10.87 -14.74
N THR A 458 2.43 -9.72 -15.15
CA THR A 458 3.77 -9.64 -15.75
C THR A 458 4.87 -10.15 -14.82
N MET A 459 4.73 -9.86 -13.51
CA MET A 459 5.67 -10.38 -12.52
C MET A 459 5.61 -11.90 -12.39
N ILE A 460 4.43 -12.51 -12.44
CA ILE A 460 4.29 -13.99 -12.41
C ILE A 460 4.76 -14.61 -13.71
N GLU A 461 4.48 -14.01 -14.87
CA GLU A 461 4.94 -14.51 -16.19
C GLU A 461 6.46 -14.66 -16.26
N ASN A 462 7.20 -13.74 -15.64
CA ASN A 462 8.65 -13.69 -15.69
C ASN A 462 9.34 -14.19 -14.40
N ARG A 463 8.57 -14.70 -13.42
CA ARG A 463 9.13 -15.10 -12.14
C ARG A 463 9.98 -16.39 -12.29
N PRO A 464 11.24 -16.39 -11.83
CA PRO A 464 12.03 -17.63 -11.73
C PRO A 464 11.51 -18.53 -10.60
N ASP A 465 12.07 -19.75 -10.49
CA ASP A 465 11.84 -20.61 -9.34
C ASP A 465 12.13 -19.86 -8.03
N TRP A 466 11.29 -20.06 -7.03
CA TRP A 466 11.40 -19.34 -5.77
C TRP A 466 12.41 -20.00 -4.84
N CYS A 467 13.60 -19.42 -4.67
CA CYS A 467 14.58 -19.85 -3.70
C CYS A 467 14.08 -19.60 -2.27
N LEU A 468 13.78 -20.69 -1.54
CA LEU A 468 13.22 -20.63 -0.19
C LEU A 468 14.28 -20.57 0.91
N SER A 469 15.44 -21.22 0.72
CA SER A 469 16.41 -21.41 1.77
C SER A 469 17.25 -20.16 2.04
N ARG A 470 17.46 -19.85 3.33
CA ARG A 470 18.33 -18.78 3.82
C ARG A 470 19.33 -19.34 4.84
N GLN A 471 20.58 -18.89 4.77
CA GLN A 471 21.68 -19.28 5.66
C GLN A 471 21.72 -18.37 6.88
N ARG A 472 20.56 -18.27 7.58
CA ARG A 472 20.35 -17.40 8.72
C ARG A 472 19.88 -18.19 9.95
N LYS A 473 19.80 -17.52 11.12
CA LYS A 473 19.45 -18.17 12.38
C LYS A 473 18.06 -17.80 12.92
N TRP A 474 17.47 -16.68 12.47
CA TRP A 474 16.18 -16.22 12.98
C TRP A 474 15.08 -16.33 11.91
N GLY A 475 14.29 -17.38 12.00
CA GLY A 475 13.18 -17.74 11.10
C GLY A 475 12.71 -19.16 11.36
N VAL A 476 11.69 -19.59 10.62
CA VAL A 476 11.19 -20.97 10.65
C VAL A 476 12.15 -21.85 9.84
N PRO A 477 12.64 -22.99 10.37
CA PRO A 477 13.58 -23.84 9.64
C PRO A 477 12.89 -24.60 8.50
N LEU A 478 13.65 -24.95 7.45
CA LEU A 478 13.30 -26.03 6.55
C LEU A 478 13.45 -27.37 7.28
N ALA A 479 12.51 -27.68 8.17
CA ALA A 479 12.63 -28.76 9.14
C ALA A 479 12.46 -30.14 8.50
N PHE A 480 13.37 -30.49 7.60
CA PHE A 480 13.49 -31.81 7.00
C PHE A 480 14.79 -32.49 7.44
N PHE A 481 14.77 -33.81 7.45
CA PHE A 481 15.95 -34.63 7.63
C PHE A 481 16.43 -35.14 6.27
N ILE A 482 17.73 -35.13 6.06
CA ILE A 482 18.36 -35.81 4.91
C ILE A 482 18.79 -37.21 5.37
N ASP A 483 18.33 -38.22 4.66
CA ASP A 483 18.82 -39.60 4.84
C ASP A 483 20.22 -39.71 4.17
N LYS A 484 21.24 -39.79 4.97
CA LYS A 484 22.66 -39.86 4.55
C LYS A 484 22.96 -41.07 3.61
N ARG A 485 22.13 -42.12 3.67
CA ARG A 485 22.33 -43.34 2.83
C ARG A 485 21.90 -43.06 1.38
N THR A 486 20.88 -42.23 1.22
CA THR A 486 20.30 -41.95 -0.12
C THR A 486 20.57 -40.51 -0.58
N ASN A 487 21.04 -39.67 0.30
CA ASN A 487 21.19 -38.22 0.13
C ASN A 487 19.87 -37.56 -0.31
N LYS A 488 18.75 -38.05 0.23
CA LYS A 488 17.43 -37.51 -0.10
C LYS A 488 16.69 -37.07 1.15
N PRO A 489 15.80 -36.05 1.03
CA PRO A 489 14.99 -35.62 2.15
C PRO A 489 14.00 -36.72 2.56
N CYS A 490 13.78 -36.84 3.85
CA CYS A 490 12.79 -37.74 4.46
C CYS A 490 11.44 -37.02 4.53
N PHE A 491 10.50 -37.44 3.71
CA PHE A 491 9.12 -36.95 3.70
C PHE A 491 8.11 -37.95 4.26
N GLU A 492 8.56 -38.84 5.14
CA GLU A 492 7.69 -39.81 5.82
C GLU A 492 6.68 -39.08 6.71
N SER A 493 5.38 -39.37 6.54
CA SER A 493 4.29 -38.67 7.23
C SER A 493 4.45 -38.66 8.74
N GLU A 494 4.90 -39.77 9.35
CA GLU A 494 5.11 -39.88 10.80
C GLU A 494 6.19 -38.89 11.30
N VAL A 495 7.26 -38.69 10.53
CA VAL A 495 8.34 -37.74 10.85
C VAL A 495 7.84 -36.30 10.74
N LEU A 496 7.10 -36.00 9.67
CA LEU A 496 6.55 -34.67 9.42
C LEU A 496 5.50 -34.27 10.46
N GLU A 497 4.59 -35.18 10.79
CA GLU A 497 3.55 -34.96 11.82
C GLU A 497 4.14 -34.80 13.22
N HIS A 498 5.19 -35.56 13.53
CA HIS A 498 5.89 -35.43 14.81
C HIS A 498 6.58 -34.06 14.93
N THR A 499 7.24 -33.61 13.88
CA THR A 499 7.87 -32.27 13.84
C THR A 499 6.82 -31.16 13.99
N ASP A 500 5.67 -31.29 13.31
CA ASP A 500 4.55 -30.34 13.43
C ASP A 500 4.06 -30.20 14.88
N LYS A 501 3.81 -31.33 15.55
CA LYS A 501 3.40 -31.33 16.96
C LYS A 501 4.43 -30.68 17.88
N LEU A 502 5.71 -30.97 17.66
CA LEU A 502 6.78 -30.35 18.43
C LEU A 502 6.79 -28.81 18.25
N PHE A 503 6.58 -28.34 17.03
CA PHE A 503 6.52 -26.89 16.75
C PHE A 503 5.28 -26.25 17.37
N GLU A 504 4.12 -26.90 17.30
CA GLU A 504 2.89 -26.38 17.91
C GLU A 504 2.99 -26.29 19.45
N GLU A 505 3.65 -27.26 20.10
CA GLU A 505 3.80 -27.29 21.56
C GLU A 505 4.94 -26.43 22.09
N ARG A 506 6.04 -26.33 21.38
CA ARG A 506 7.30 -25.77 21.87
C ARG A 506 7.95 -24.70 20.99
N GLY A 507 7.39 -24.46 19.80
CA GLY A 507 7.96 -23.56 18.80
C GLY A 507 9.10 -24.20 17.99
N CYS A 508 9.49 -23.55 16.92
CA CYS A 508 10.51 -24.05 16.00
C CYS A 508 11.95 -23.97 16.57
N ASP A 509 12.14 -23.33 17.73
CA ASP A 509 13.45 -23.22 18.40
C ASP A 509 14.02 -24.59 18.78
N VAL A 510 13.16 -25.58 19.00
CA VAL A 510 13.55 -26.98 19.27
C VAL A 510 14.43 -27.58 18.16
N TRP A 511 14.34 -27.05 16.91
CA TRP A 511 15.17 -27.51 15.80
C TRP A 511 16.65 -27.26 16.02
N TRP A 512 17.01 -26.24 16.80
CA TRP A 512 18.39 -25.92 17.19
C TRP A 512 18.76 -26.53 18.56
N GLU A 513 17.81 -26.70 19.45
CA GLU A 513 18.03 -27.18 20.81
C GLU A 513 18.21 -28.70 20.89
N TYR A 514 17.40 -29.44 20.13
CA TYR A 514 17.31 -30.88 20.26
C TYR A 514 18.27 -31.60 19.29
N SER A 515 18.75 -32.79 19.73
CA SER A 515 19.48 -33.67 18.85
C SER A 515 18.59 -34.27 17.77
N VAL A 516 19.17 -34.83 16.69
CA VAL A 516 18.41 -35.56 15.67
C VAL A 516 17.55 -36.67 16.29
N LYS A 517 18.08 -37.35 17.29
CA LYS A 517 17.36 -38.42 17.99
C LYS A 517 16.12 -37.92 18.71
N ASP A 518 16.20 -36.77 19.38
CA ASP A 518 15.11 -36.19 20.17
C ASP A 518 14.00 -35.57 19.26
N LEU A 519 14.33 -35.19 18.05
CA LEU A 519 13.42 -34.64 17.04
C LEU A 519 12.71 -35.72 16.21
N LEU A 520 13.23 -36.95 16.21
CA LEU A 520 12.63 -38.06 15.46
C LEU A 520 11.56 -38.77 16.31
N PRO A 521 10.49 -39.26 15.66
CA PRO A 521 9.50 -40.07 16.34
C PRO A 521 10.12 -41.39 16.85
N PRO A 522 9.56 -42.03 17.92
CA PRO A 522 10.16 -43.19 18.58
C PRO A 522 10.65 -44.29 17.64
N ASN A 523 9.90 -44.59 16.59
CA ASN A 523 10.24 -45.64 15.61
C ASN A 523 11.48 -45.34 14.74
N TYR A 524 11.94 -44.09 14.70
CA TYR A 524 13.09 -43.63 13.93
C TYR A 524 14.34 -43.36 14.79
N GLN A 525 14.19 -43.28 16.12
CA GLN A 525 15.28 -42.88 17.04
C GLN A 525 16.47 -43.80 17.04
N ASP A 526 16.28 -45.12 16.85
CA ASP A 526 17.39 -46.09 16.80
C ASP A 526 18.25 -45.91 15.54
N ASN A 527 17.67 -45.30 14.50
CA ASN A 527 18.34 -45.02 13.23
C ASN A 527 18.77 -43.54 13.08
N ALA A 528 18.75 -42.75 14.16
CA ALA A 528 19.03 -41.32 14.15
C ALA A 528 20.38 -40.94 13.50
N THR A 529 21.40 -41.82 13.58
CA THR A 529 22.70 -41.62 12.94
C THR A 529 22.67 -41.58 11.41
N HIS A 530 21.60 -42.13 10.82
CA HIS A 530 21.38 -42.10 9.35
C HIS A 530 20.84 -40.76 8.87
N TYR A 531 20.38 -39.89 9.75
CA TYR A 531 19.73 -38.63 9.41
C TYR A 531 20.59 -37.43 9.82
N GLU A 532 20.45 -36.36 9.08
CA GLU A 532 20.95 -35.03 9.45
C GLU A 532 19.89 -33.96 9.24
N LYS A 533 19.95 -32.90 10.04
CA LYS A 533 19.01 -31.77 9.95
C LYS A 533 19.39 -30.82 8.82
N VAL A 534 18.42 -30.36 8.04
CA VAL A 534 18.61 -29.17 7.21
C VAL A 534 18.61 -27.97 8.15
N MET A 535 19.68 -27.17 8.13
CA MET A 535 19.88 -26.04 9.05
C MET A 535 19.52 -24.68 8.42
N HIS A 536 19.05 -24.66 7.19
CA HIS A 536 18.56 -23.46 6.54
C HIS A 536 17.19 -23.06 7.11
N ILE A 537 16.90 -21.75 7.12
CA ILE A 537 15.56 -21.23 7.42
C ILE A 537 14.82 -20.87 6.15
N LEU A 538 13.52 -20.70 6.26
CA LEU A 538 12.66 -20.23 5.17
C LEU A 538 12.92 -18.75 4.85
N ASP A 539 12.69 -18.40 3.62
CA ASP A 539 12.48 -17.01 3.20
C ASP A 539 11.28 -16.44 3.96
N VAL A 540 11.44 -15.29 4.62
CA VAL A 540 10.39 -14.64 5.39
C VAL A 540 9.13 -14.32 4.57
N TRP A 541 9.25 -14.20 3.24
CA TRP A 541 8.11 -14.07 2.36
C TRP A 541 7.24 -15.34 2.29
N PHE A 542 7.78 -16.49 2.68
CA PHE A 542 6.98 -17.69 2.88
C PHE A 542 6.17 -17.62 4.17
N ASP A 543 6.75 -17.11 5.25
CA ASP A 543 6.07 -16.91 6.52
C ASP A 543 4.87 -15.96 6.34
N SER A 544 5.13 -14.77 5.79
CA SER A 544 4.09 -13.76 5.53
C SER A 544 3.10 -14.21 4.44
N GLY A 545 3.54 -14.92 3.42
CA GLY A 545 2.70 -15.43 2.35
C GLY A 545 1.72 -16.53 2.78
N SER A 546 2.01 -17.25 3.87
CA SER A 546 1.15 -18.30 4.44
C SER A 546 0.17 -17.80 5.52
N THR A 547 0.13 -16.49 5.78
CA THR A 547 -0.71 -15.89 6.84
C THR A 547 -2.20 -16.19 6.68
N PHE A 548 -2.73 -16.26 5.45
CA PHE A 548 -4.12 -16.62 5.21
C PHE A 548 -4.45 -18.01 5.75
N LYS A 549 -3.54 -19.00 5.59
CA LYS A 549 -3.72 -20.34 6.13
C LYS A 549 -3.73 -20.30 7.66
N ALA A 550 -2.70 -19.69 8.26
CA ALA A 550 -2.57 -19.63 9.70
C ALA A 550 -3.70 -18.85 10.40
N VAL A 551 -4.20 -17.75 9.78
CA VAL A 551 -5.20 -16.86 10.41
C VAL A 551 -6.63 -17.22 10.01
N LEU A 552 -6.90 -17.48 8.74
CA LEU A 552 -8.27 -17.64 8.25
C LEU A 552 -8.70 -19.10 8.21
N GLU A 553 -7.78 -20.03 7.88
CA GLU A 553 -8.14 -21.45 7.70
C GLU A 553 -7.96 -22.27 8.98
N ASP A 554 -6.82 -22.16 9.66
CA ASP A 554 -6.52 -22.97 10.85
C ASP A 554 -7.41 -22.58 12.06
N TYR A 555 -7.97 -21.36 12.10
CA TYR A 555 -8.98 -20.93 13.07
C TYR A 555 -10.43 -21.23 12.62
N GLN A 556 -10.63 -22.03 11.58
CA GLN A 556 -11.95 -22.53 11.13
C GLN A 556 -13.03 -21.44 10.99
N GLY A 557 -12.66 -20.25 10.54
CA GLY A 557 -13.54 -19.11 10.33
C GLY A 557 -13.77 -18.20 11.55
N GLU A 558 -13.19 -18.49 12.70
CA GLU A 558 -13.30 -17.62 13.88
C GLU A 558 -12.70 -16.22 13.65
N LYS A 559 -11.66 -16.12 12.82
CA LYS A 559 -10.97 -14.87 12.45
C LYS A 559 -11.29 -14.37 11.04
N GLY A 560 -12.29 -14.94 10.37
CA GLY A 560 -12.73 -14.59 9.03
C GLY A 560 -12.72 -15.78 8.08
N GLN A 561 -12.96 -15.52 6.80
CA GLN A 561 -13.06 -16.54 5.75
C GLN A 561 -11.88 -16.46 4.76
N SER A 562 -11.51 -17.62 4.21
CA SER A 562 -10.58 -17.74 3.07
C SER A 562 -11.38 -18.18 1.82
N PRO A 563 -11.22 -17.53 0.64
CA PRO A 563 -10.44 -16.30 0.43
C PRO A 563 -11.06 -15.07 1.11
N SER A 564 -10.21 -14.17 1.59
CA SER A 564 -10.63 -12.89 2.20
C SER A 564 -11.33 -12.00 1.16
N ASP A 565 -12.23 -11.13 1.63
CA ASP A 565 -12.92 -10.20 0.71
C ASP A 565 -11.97 -9.15 0.16
N VAL A 566 -11.08 -8.61 1.01
CA VAL A 566 -10.12 -7.55 0.63
C VAL A 566 -8.77 -7.79 1.27
N VAL A 567 -7.72 -7.52 0.49
CA VAL A 567 -6.37 -7.23 0.95
C VAL A 567 -5.97 -5.83 0.47
N LEU A 568 -5.27 -5.05 1.31
CA LEU A 568 -4.91 -3.67 1.00
C LEU A 568 -3.48 -3.38 1.46
N GLU A 569 -2.55 -3.14 0.50
CA GLU A 569 -1.15 -2.86 0.79
C GLU A 569 -0.55 -1.84 -0.18
N GLY A 570 0.71 -1.47 0.06
CA GLY A 570 1.49 -0.65 -0.86
C GLY A 570 1.74 -1.32 -2.21
N SER A 571 1.98 -0.52 -3.22
CA SER A 571 2.21 -0.99 -4.60
C SER A 571 3.50 -1.84 -4.75
N ASP A 572 4.45 -1.75 -3.81
CA ASP A 572 5.63 -2.62 -3.72
C ASP A 572 5.27 -4.08 -3.42
N GLN A 573 4.13 -4.32 -2.78
CA GLN A 573 3.69 -5.67 -2.40
C GLN A 573 3.27 -6.55 -3.58
N HIS A 574 3.18 -6.02 -4.80
CA HIS A 574 3.06 -6.85 -6.00
C HIS A 574 4.26 -7.78 -6.20
N ARG A 575 5.46 -7.37 -5.78
CA ARG A 575 6.68 -8.20 -5.79
C ARG A 575 6.93 -8.90 -4.45
N GLY A 576 6.17 -8.60 -3.43
CA GLY A 576 6.28 -9.13 -2.07
C GLY A 576 5.09 -9.98 -1.67
N TRP A 577 4.33 -9.48 -0.70
CA TRP A 577 3.28 -10.23 -0.02
C TRP A 577 2.13 -10.70 -0.92
N PHE A 578 1.66 -9.88 -1.87
CA PHE A 578 0.61 -10.32 -2.80
C PHE A 578 1.06 -11.52 -3.63
N GLN A 579 2.32 -11.49 -4.09
CA GLN A 579 2.87 -12.54 -4.92
C GLN A 579 3.10 -13.83 -4.11
N SER A 580 3.69 -13.75 -2.91
CA SER A 580 3.95 -14.92 -2.07
C SER A 580 2.64 -15.57 -1.60
N SER A 581 1.66 -14.76 -1.16
CA SER A 581 0.34 -15.25 -0.76
C SER A 581 -0.40 -15.91 -1.93
N LEU A 582 -0.36 -15.30 -3.12
CA LEU A 582 -0.96 -15.88 -4.33
C LEU A 582 -0.37 -17.25 -4.63
N LEU A 583 0.96 -17.37 -4.67
CA LEU A 583 1.63 -18.63 -5.01
C LEU A 583 1.31 -19.73 -3.99
N ILE A 584 1.39 -19.43 -2.70
CA ILE A 584 1.05 -20.41 -1.65
C ILE A 584 -0.43 -20.78 -1.73
N GLY A 585 -1.34 -19.80 -1.92
CA GLY A 585 -2.77 -20.08 -2.10
C GLY A 585 -3.06 -20.96 -3.33
N CYS A 586 -2.35 -20.73 -4.44
CA CYS A 586 -2.44 -21.56 -5.63
C CYS A 586 -1.93 -22.98 -5.39
N ILE A 587 -0.85 -23.14 -4.62
CA ILE A 587 -0.34 -24.48 -4.26
C ILE A 587 -1.34 -25.20 -3.35
N LEU A 588 -1.82 -24.56 -2.28
CA LEU A 588 -2.65 -25.20 -1.27
C LEU A 588 -4.08 -25.41 -1.76
N ASN A 589 -4.68 -24.41 -2.38
CA ASN A 589 -6.12 -24.30 -2.62
C ASN A 589 -6.51 -24.15 -4.10
N ASN A 590 -5.54 -24.13 -5.04
CA ASN A 590 -5.73 -23.87 -6.48
C ASN A 590 -6.41 -22.51 -6.78
N GLN A 591 -6.29 -21.53 -5.89
CA GLN A 591 -6.90 -20.21 -6.03
C GLN A 591 -6.12 -19.14 -5.27
N ALA A 592 -6.38 -17.88 -5.60
CA ALA A 592 -5.90 -16.76 -4.79
C ALA A 592 -6.57 -16.76 -3.40
N PRO A 593 -5.85 -16.43 -2.31
CA PRO A 593 -6.42 -16.37 -0.96
C PRO A 593 -7.19 -15.06 -0.69
N PHE A 594 -7.45 -14.27 -1.71
CA PHE A 594 -8.16 -13.00 -1.66
C PHE A 594 -9.00 -12.77 -2.93
N LYS A 595 -10.13 -12.06 -2.77
CA LYS A 595 -11.07 -11.73 -3.86
C LYS A 595 -10.75 -10.39 -4.51
N LYS A 596 -10.30 -9.41 -3.71
CA LYS A 596 -9.99 -8.05 -4.14
C LYS A 596 -8.65 -7.58 -3.57
N VAL A 597 -7.84 -6.95 -4.42
CA VAL A 597 -6.58 -6.29 -4.06
C VAL A 597 -6.72 -4.79 -4.24
N ILE A 598 -6.56 -4.04 -3.16
CA ILE A 598 -6.48 -2.57 -3.19
C ILE A 598 -5.01 -2.18 -2.97
N THR A 599 -4.49 -1.28 -3.80
CA THR A 599 -3.11 -0.82 -3.67
C THR A 599 -3.02 0.69 -3.50
N HIS A 600 -2.09 1.11 -2.64
CA HIS A 600 -1.73 2.50 -2.48
C HIS A 600 -0.29 2.78 -2.94
N GLY A 601 -0.02 4.03 -3.33
CA GLY A 601 1.32 4.52 -3.63
C GLY A 601 2.18 4.73 -2.39
N PHE A 602 3.38 5.27 -2.60
CA PHE A 602 4.31 5.62 -1.52
C PHE A 602 4.04 7.02 -0.99
N ILE A 603 4.55 7.29 0.20
CA ILE A 603 4.65 8.64 0.69
C ILE A 603 6.04 9.18 0.36
N VAL A 604 6.07 10.27 -0.37
CA VAL A 604 7.27 10.95 -0.84
C VAL A 604 7.31 12.40 -0.32
N ASP A 605 8.47 13.00 -0.32
CA ASP A 605 8.61 14.40 0.06
C ASP A 605 8.04 15.36 -1.01
N GLU A 606 8.11 16.67 -0.77
CA GLU A 606 7.60 17.69 -1.71
C GLU A 606 8.21 17.60 -3.11
N LYS A 607 9.45 17.08 -3.22
CA LYS A 607 10.16 16.91 -4.50
C LYS A 607 9.82 15.58 -5.20
N GLY A 608 9.06 14.70 -4.55
CA GLY A 608 8.76 13.36 -5.05
C GLY A 608 9.85 12.34 -4.73
N GLU A 609 10.73 12.63 -3.76
CA GLU A 609 11.76 11.71 -3.34
C GLU A 609 11.33 10.86 -2.13
N LYS A 610 11.77 9.60 -2.10
CA LYS A 610 11.55 8.69 -0.97
C LYS A 610 12.11 9.29 0.32
N MET A 611 11.31 9.32 1.37
CA MET A 611 11.75 9.82 2.68
C MET A 611 12.75 8.85 3.32
N SER A 612 13.86 9.42 3.83
CA SER A 612 14.84 8.65 4.60
C SER A 612 15.47 9.50 5.70
N LYS A 613 15.88 8.85 6.80
CA LYS A 613 16.57 9.54 7.91
C LYS A 613 17.88 10.17 7.45
N SER A 614 18.58 9.54 6.52
CA SER A 614 19.85 10.05 5.97
C SER A 614 19.69 11.33 5.15
N LYS A 615 18.54 11.54 4.49
CA LYS A 615 18.20 12.77 3.75
C LYS A 615 17.60 13.86 4.64
N GLY A 616 17.21 13.55 5.88
CA GLY A 616 16.61 14.50 6.81
C GLY A 616 15.20 14.98 6.42
N ASN A 617 14.54 14.32 5.46
CA ASN A 617 13.24 14.68 4.90
C ASN A 617 12.07 13.88 5.50
N VAL A 618 12.30 13.18 6.63
CA VAL A 618 11.26 12.35 7.28
C VAL A 618 10.30 13.21 8.08
N VAL A 619 9.02 13.09 7.79
CA VAL A 619 7.93 13.66 8.58
C VAL A 619 7.57 12.69 9.71
N SER A 620 7.74 13.12 10.96
CA SER A 620 7.45 12.31 12.14
C SER A 620 5.94 12.17 12.35
N LEU A 621 5.45 10.93 12.40
CA LEU A 621 4.05 10.62 12.68
C LEU A 621 3.62 11.12 14.07
N ASP A 622 4.43 10.88 15.11
CA ASP A 622 4.16 11.34 16.47
C ASP A 622 4.00 12.87 16.55
N LYS A 623 4.86 13.61 15.83
CA LYS A 623 4.73 15.07 15.75
C LYS A 623 3.43 15.50 15.08
N LEU A 624 3.01 14.83 14.01
CA LEU A 624 1.75 15.12 13.32
C LEU A 624 0.54 14.87 14.23
N LEU A 625 0.51 13.74 14.92
CA LEU A 625 -0.57 13.41 15.85
C LEU A 625 -0.68 14.41 17.01
N LYS A 626 0.45 14.84 17.58
CA LYS A 626 0.49 15.86 18.63
C LYS A 626 0.05 17.23 18.15
N THR A 627 0.33 17.59 16.91
CA THR A 627 0.02 18.92 16.36
C THR A 627 -1.40 19.01 15.81
N HIS A 628 -1.84 18.00 15.04
CA HIS A 628 -3.06 18.03 14.24
C HIS A 628 -4.14 17.07 14.75
N GLY A 629 -3.76 16.01 15.48
CA GLY A 629 -4.64 14.91 15.85
C GLY A 629 -4.81 13.85 14.78
N SER A 630 -5.36 12.72 15.18
CA SER A 630 -5.59 11.56 14.32
C SER A 630 -6.63 11.84 13.23
N ASP A 631 -7.77 12.44 13.56
CA ASP A 631 -8.85 12.70 12.58
C ASP A 631 -8.38 13.59 11.43
N VAL A 632 -7.46 14.55 11.65
CA VAL A 632 -6.88 15.37 10.56
C VAL A 632 -5.92 14.54 9.69
N VAL A 633 -5.12 13.64 10.28
CA VAL A 633 -4.25 12.75 9.51
C VAL A 633 -5.08 11.78 8.69
N ARG A 634 -6.16 11.24 9.25
CA ARG A 634 -7.13 10.37 8.56
C ARG A 634 -7.82 11.09 7.41
N LEU A 635 -8.22 12.34 7.64
CA LEU A 635 -8.83 13.17 6.60
C LEU A 635 -7.84 13.48 5.47
N TRP A 636 -6.56 13.74 5.81
CA TRP A 636 -5.51 13.91 4.82
C TRP A 636 -5.37 12.67 3.93
N VAL A 637 -5.34 11.48 4.52
CA VAL A 637 -5.30 10.21 3.76
C VAL A 637 -6.50 10.11 2.80
N ALA A 638 -7.71 10.41 3.29
CA ALA A 638 -8.94 10.25 2.51
C ALA A 638 -9.15 11.34 1.44
N PHE A 639 -8.56 12.54 1.60
CA PHE A 639 -8.64 13.65 0.64
C PHE A 639 -7.55 13.61 -0.45
N ASN A 640 -6.65 12.63 -0.40
CA ASN A 640 -5.62 12.47 -1.41
C ASN A 640 -5.85 11.20 -2.24
N ASP A 641 -5.46 11.25 -3.50
CA ASP A 641 -5.49 10.08 -4.39
C ASP A 641 -4.41 9.08 -3.96
N TYR A 642 -4.78 8.22 -3.03
CA TYR A 642 -3.89 7.23 -2.43
C TYR A 642 -3.41 6.15 -3.41
N GLN A 643 -4.05 6.00 -4.58
CA GLN A 643 -3.62 5.04 -5.60
C GLN A 643 -2.30 5.44 -6.26
N ASN A 644 -1.93 6.71 -6.17
CA ASN A 644 -0.66 7.29 -6.61
C ASN A 644 0.24 7.65 -5.44
N ASP A 645 1.50 7.99 -5.74
CA ASP A 645 2.45 8.45 -4.71
C ASP A 645 1.99 9.77 -4.08
N LEU A 646 1.91 9.79 -2.75
CA LEU A 646 1.43 10.93 -1.98
C LEU A 646 2.59 11.83 -1.57
N ARG A 647 2.58 13.05 -2.04
CA ARG A 647 3.51 14.08 -1.55
C ARG A 647 3.08 14.57 -0.17
N VAL A 648 4.05 14.74 0.72
CA VAL A 648 3.80 15.22 2.07
C VAL A 648 4.61 16.45 2.40
N SER A 649 3.91 17.46 2.99
CA SER A 649 4.53 18.62 3.60
C SER A 649 3.65 19.16 4.73
N GLN A 650 4.21 20.04 5.55
CA GLN A 650 3.46 20.73 6.61
C GLN A 650 2.29 21.57 6.05
N THR A 651 2.44 22.12 4.86
CA THR A 651 1.42 22.93 4.17
C THR A 651 0.17 22.12 3.86
N PHE A 652 0.32 20.86 3.41
CA PHE A 652 -0.82 19.99 3.09
C PHE A 652 -1.66 19.67 4.32
N PHE A 653 -1.04 19.43 5.48
CA PHE A 653 -1.80 19.24 6.73
C PHE A 653 -2.53 20.50 7.16
N THR A 654 -1.95 21.68 6.96
CA THR A 654 -2.61 22.96 7.23
C THR A 654 -3.85 23.17 6.34
N GLN A 655 -3.78 22.79 5.06
CA GLN A 655 -4.92 22.82 4.14
C GLN A 655 -6.02 21.83 4.58
N THR A 656 -5.61 20.61 4.94
CA THR A 656 -6.56 19.60 5.45
C THR A 656 -7.28 20.07 6.73
N GLU A 657 -6.58 20.80 7.60
CA GLU A 657 -7.23 21.43 8.75
C GLU A 657 -8.34 22.42 8.38
N GLN A 658 -8.24 23.12 7.24
CA GLN A 658 -9.32 24.01 6.79
C GLN A 658 -10.55 23.19 6.37
N HIS A 659 -10.36 22.07 5.71
CA HIS A 659 -11.44 21.14 5.39
C HIS A 659 -12.09 20.57 6.66
N TYR A 660 -11.27 20.12 7.60
CA TYR A 660 -11.74 19.66 8.92
C TYR A 660 -12.54 20.75 9.65
N LYS A 661 -12.02 21.98 9.71
CA LYS A 661 -12.70 23.14 10.34
C LYS A 661 -14.03 23.44 9.65
N LYS A 662 -14.12 23.32 8.33
CA LYS A 662 -15.38 23.54 7.60
C LYS A 662 -16.43 22.51 8.02
N PHE A 663 -16.13 21.21 8.03
CA PHE A 663 -17.05 20.20 8.51
C PHE A 663 -17.45 20.42 9.97
N ARG A 664 -16.46 20.63 10.84
CA ARG A 664 -16.70 20.82 12.27
C ARG A 664 -17.58 22.06 12.56
N ASN A 665 -17.31 23.19 11.90
CA ASN A 665 -18.08 24.42 12.09
C ASN A 665 -19.52 24.26 11.57
N THR A 666 -19.70 23.55 10.45
CA THR A 666 -21.06 23.26 9.94
C THR A 666 -21.81 22.38 10.92
N LEU A 667 -21.22 21.28 11.38
CA LEU A 667 -21.85 20.42 12.41
C LEU A 667 -22.19 21.21 13.66
N LYS A 668 -21.29 22.09 14.16
CA LYS A 668 -21.58 22.96 15.31
C LYS A 668 -22.78 23.85 15.09
N PHE A 669 -22.89 24.47 13.91
CA PHE A 669 -24.03 25.33 13.57
C PHE A 669 -25.33 24.51 13.56
N LEU A 670 -25.35 23.34 12.96
CA LEU A 670 -26.50 22.46 12.93
C LEU A 670 -26.93 22.08 14.35
N LEU A 671 -25.99 21.56 15.16
CA LEU A 671 -26.25 21.12 16.53
C LEU A 671 -26.83 22.25 17.41
N ALA A 672 -26.29 23.44 17.27
CA ALA A 672 -26.81 24.59 18.03
C ALA A 672 -28.25 24.89 17.66
N ASN A 673 -28.58 24.90 16.37
CA ASN A 673 -29.91 25.38 15.90
C ASN A 673 -31.05 24.37 16.07
N PHE A 674 -30.78 23.10 16.34
CA PHE A 674 -31.82 22.15 16.75
C PHE A 674 -31.71 21.70 18.23
N SER A 675 -30.85 22.36 19.03
CA SER A 675 -30.65 21.99 20.44
C SER A 675 -31.88 22.21 21.35
N ASP A 676 -32.80 23.08 20.96
CA ASP A 676 -34.03 23.39 21.65
C ASP A 676 -35.30 22.74 21.06
N MET A 677 -35.12 21.72 20.19
CA MET A 677 -36.24 20.97 19.63
C MET A 677 -37.00 20.19 20.72
N ASP A 678 -38.31 20.14 20.58
CA ASP A 678 -39.11 19.21 21.37
C ASP A 678 -38.94 17.79 20.87
N LEU A 679 -38.21 16.99 21.62
CA LEU A 679 -37.88 15.59 21.28
C LEU A 679 -39.10 14.70 21.10
N LYS A 680 -40.27 15.06 21.64
CA LYS A 680 -41.53 14.33 21.46
C LYS A 680 -42.14 14.52 20.06
N ASN A 681 -41.70 15.55 19.33
CA ASN A 681 -42.22 15.92 18.02
C ASN A 681 -41.36 15.46 16.86
N LEU A 682 -40.29 14.68 17.11
CA LEU A 682 -39.37 14.22 16.06
C LEU A 682 -40.02 13.31 15.00
N GLU A 683 -41.12 12.64 15.33
CA GLU A 683 -41.84 11.73 14.43
C GLU A 683 -43.10 12.33 13.79
N ARG A 684 -43.37 13.63 14.01
CA ARG A 684 -44.54 14.30 13.42
C ARG A 684 -44.30 14.63 11.95
N PRO A 685 -45.31 14.50 11.08
CA PRO A 685 -45.23 15.08 9.74
C PRO A 685 -45.03 16.58 9.82
N HIS A 686 -44.13 17.14 9.03
CA HIS A 686 -43.87 18.56 8.94
C HIS A 686 -44.28 19.09 7.57
N ASN A 687 -44.70 20.34 7.51
CA ASN A 687 -44.98 21.02 6.27
C ASN A 687 -43.71 21.72 5.79
N PHE A 688 -42.98 21.04 4.92
CA PHE A 688 -41.73 21.54 4.37
C PHE A 688 -41.95 22.61 3.31
N SER A 689 -41.18 23.69 3.38
CA SER A 689 -41.13 24.74 2.36
C SER A 689 -40.45 24.25 1.08
N PRO A 690 -40.65 24.95 -0.06
CA PRO A 690 -39.93 24.64 -1.28
C PRO A 690 -38.39 24.62 -1.12
N LEU A 691 -37.84 25.48 -0.25
CA LEU A 691 -36.42 25.52 0.05
C LEU A 691 -35.97 24.30 0.89
N ASP A 692 -36.83 23.84 1.81
CA ASP A 692 -36.58 22.60 2.56
C ASP A 692 -36.56 21.39 1.65
N HIS A 693 -37.52 21.31 0.73
CA HIS A 693 -37.53 20.23 -0.28
C HIS A 693 -36.28 20.21 -1.18
N PHE A 694 -35.78 21.40 -1.58
CA PHE A 694 -34.56 21.50 -2.35
C PHE A 694 -33.36 20.86 -1.61
N ILE A 695 -33.15 21.17 -0.33
CA ILE A 695 -32.03 20.62 0.46
C ILE A 695 -32.22 19.14 0.75
N LEU A 696 -33.44 18.68 1.02
CA LEU A 696 -33.73 17.28 1.25
C LEU A 696 -33.49 16.42 0.00
N GLU A 697 -33.88 16.94 -1.19
CA GLU A 697 -33.55 16.29 -2.47
C GLU A 697 -32.04 16.26 -2.73
N ALA A 698 -31.37 17.40 -2.48
CA ALA A 698 -29.90 17.45 -2.60
C ALA A 698 -29.21 16.45 -1.68
N LEU A 699 -29.68 16.28 -0.44
CA LEU A 699 -29.14 15.26 0.50
C LEU A 699 -29.25 13.82 -0.05
N GLU A 700 -30.39 13.45 -0.66
CA GLU A 700 -30.52 12.12 -1.27
C GLU A 700 -29.62 11.97 -2.48
N THR A 701 -29.54 13.00 -3.32
CA THR A 701 -28.68 12.99 -4.52
C THR A 701 -27.19 12.83 -4.16
N ILE A 702 -26.72 13.65 -3.21
CA ILE A 702 -25.31 13.55 -2.76
C ILE A 702 -25.05 12.23 -2.04
N SER A 703 -26.04 11.71 -1.29
CA SER A 703 -25.91 10.43 -0.62
C SER A 703 -25.66 9.30 -1.60
N ALA A 704 -26.40 9.27 -2.72
CA ALA A 704 -26.16 8.29 -3.78
C ALA A 704 -24.76 8.46 -4.39
N GLY A 705 -24.34 9.69 -4.69
CA GLY A 705 -23.03 10.01 -5.26
C GLY A 705 -21.85 9.62 -4.33
N VAL A 706 -21.95 9.93 -3.04
CA VAL A 706 -20.92 9.58 -2.03
C VAL A 706 -20.87 8.06 -1.85
N ASN A 707 -22.02 7.39 -1.76
CA ASN A 707 -22.08 5.94 -1.66
C ASN A 707 -21.41 5.26 -2.86
N SER A 708 -21.73 5.69 -4.10
CA SER A 708 -21.08 5.14 -5.31
C SER A 708 -19.57 5.34 -5.29
N ALA A 709 -19.09 6.54 -4.96
CA ALA A 709 -17.65 6.81 -4.87
C ALA A 709 -16.95 5.94 -3.82
N PHE A 710 -17.57 5.76 -2.65
CA PHE A 710 -17.01 4.92 -1.58
C PHE A 710 -17.06 3.43 -1.88
N GLU A 711 -18.02 2.94 -2.67
CA GLU A 711 -18.04 1.57 -3.20
C GLU A 711 -16.88 1.31 -4.17
N GLU A 712 -16.54 2.33 -4.98
CA GLU A 712 -15.40 2.32 -5.89
C GLU A 712 -14.06 2.54 -5.14
N HIS A 713 -14.09 2.71 -3.82
CA HIS A 713 -12.96 3.11 -2.99
C HIS A 713 -12.33 4.47 -3.38
N ASP A 714 -13.08 5.33 -4.07
CA ASP A 714 -12.68 6.70 -4.41
C ASP A 714 -13.15 7.69 -3.31
N PHE A 715 -12.39 7.71 -2.21
CA PHE A 715 -12.71 8.56 -1.07
C PHE A 715 -12.59 10.05 -1.39
N VAL A 716 -11.67 10.41 -2.28
CA VAL A 716 -11.48 11.81 -2.75
C VAL A 716 -12.72 12.33 -3.43
N LYS A 717 -13.27 11.57 -4.36
CA LYS A 717 -14.51 11.93 -5.08
C LYS A 717 -15.68 12.09 -4.10
N GLY A 718 -15.85 11.13 -3.20
CA GLY A 718 -16.94 11.18 -2.21
C GLY A 718 -16.82 12.37 -1.26
N LEU A 719 -15.62 12.66 -0.75
CA LEU A 719 -15.38 13.81 0.12
C LEU A 719 -15.54 15.16 -0.61
N ASN A 720 -15.16 15.23 -1.88
CA ASN A 720 -15.36 16.44 -2.69
C ASN A 720 -16.86 16.71 -2.94
N ILE A 721 -17.66 15.69 -3.22
CA ILE A 721 -19.12 15.80 -3.31
C ILE A 721 -19.68 16.35 -2.00
N LEU A 722 -19.27 15.78 -0.87
CA LEU A 722 -19.72 16.18 0.45
C LEU A 722 -19.31 17.61 0.80
N MET A 723 -18.07 17.99 0.49
CA MET A 723 -17.54 19.33 0.73
C MET A 723 -18.23 20.39 -0.14
N ALA A 724 -18.51 20.08 -1.39
CA ALA A 724 -19.26 20.95 -2.30
C ALA A 724 -20.66 21.22 -1.75
N PHE A 725 -21.39 20.17 -1.38
CA PHE A 725 -22.72 20.31 -0.76
C PHE A 725 -22.67 21.18 0.50
N VAL A 726 -21.74 20.90 1.43
CA VAL A 726 -21.60 21.67 2.69
C VAL A 726 -21.29 23.14 2.40
N THR A 727 -20.56 23.44 1.35
CA THR A 727 -20.12 24.80 1.04
C THR A 727 -21.16 25.57 0.26
N ASN A 728 -21.70 25.00 -0.79
CA ASN A 728 -22.55 25.68 -1.76
C ASN A 728 -24.02 25.63 -1.35
N GLU A 729 -24.60 24.44 -1.28
CA GLU A 729 -26.04 24.28 -1.06
C GLU A 729 -26.39 24.50 0.42
N LEU A 730 -25.72 23.79 1.32
CA LEU A 730 -26.07 23.85 2.74
C LEU A 730 -25.67 25.20 3.33
N SER A 731 -24.39 25.55 3.42
CA SER A 731 -23.96 26.81 4.06
C SER A 731 -24.22 28.03 3.21
N GLY A 732 -23.98 27.96 1.91
CA GLY A 732 -24.04 29.10 1.00
C GLY A 732 -25.47 29.54 0.65
N ILE A 733 -26.41 28.62 0.74
CA ILE A 733 -27.82 28.92 0.40
C ILE A 733 -28.73 28.74 1.62
N TYR A 734 -28.88 27.50 2.09
CA TYR A 734 -29.94 27.13 3.02
C TYR A 734 -29.76 27.74 4.41
N LEU A 735 -28.56 27.55 5.00
CA LEU A 735 -28.34 28.02 6.37
C LEU A 735 -28.47 29.54 6.48
N ASP A 736 -28.04 30.29 5.46
CA ASP A 736 -28.18 31.74 5.42
C ASP A 736 -29.67 32.18 5.34
N ALA A 737 -30.43 31.56 4.45
CA ALA A 737 -31.86 31.86 4.26
C ALA A 737 -32.70 31.55 5.53
N CYS A 738 -32.34 30.50 6.27
CA CYS A 738 -33.07 30.02 7.42
C CYS A 738 -32.79 30.81 8.72
N LYS A 739 -31.71 31.60 8.78
CA LYS A 739 -31.33 32.31 10.03
C LYS A 739 -32.45 33.17 10.64
N ASP A 740 -33.18 33.88 9.79
CA ASP A 740 -34.28 34.74 10.28
C ASP A 740 -35.35 33.93 11.00
N SER A 741 -35.81 32.82 10.41
CA SER A 741 -36.82 31.96 11.02
C SER A 741 -36.27 31.26 12.28
N LEU A 742 -35.07 30.70 12.21
CA LEU A 742 -34.43 30.00 13.33
C LEU A 742 -34.30 30.90 14.58
N TYR A 743 -33.89 32.14 14.38
CA TYR A 743 -33.61 33.07 15.49
C TYR A 743 -34.80 33.88 15.93
N CYS A 744 -35.73 34.25 15.03
CA CYS A 744 -36.76 35.23 15.32
C CYS A 744 -38.17 34.65 15.50
N ASP A 745 -38.50 33.46 14.96
CA ASP A 745 -39.79 32.84 15.13
C ASP A 745 -39.96 32.20 16.52
N SER A 746 -41.17 31.94 16.93
CA SER A 746 -41.47 31.27 18.20
C SER A 746 -40.98 29.79 18.13
N LYS A 747 -40.70 29.21 19.31
CA LYS A 747 -40.22 27.81 19.37
C LYS A 747 -41.21 26.80 18.78
N ASN A 748 -42.51 27.11 18.87
CA ASN A 748 -43.59 26.26 18.39
C ASN A 748 -44.02 26.59 16.94
N ASN A 749 -43.32 27.49 16.26
CA ASN A 749 -43.62 27.84 14.89
C ASN A 749 -43.33 26.64 13.94
N GLU A 750 -44.31 26.21 13.15
CA GLU A 750 -44.22 25.04 12.28
C GLU A 750 -43.08 25.16 11.26
N LYS A 751 -42.88 26.35 10.67
CA LYS A 751 -41.78 26.58 9.71
C LYS A 751 -40.44 26.40 10.39
N ARG A 752 -40.24 26.95 11.61
CA ARG A 752 -39.02 26.81 12.37
C ARG A 752 -38.73 25.32 12.68
N GLN A 753 -39.75 24.58 13.09
CA GLN A 753 -39.64 23.15 13.39
C GLN A 753 -39.30 22.33 12.13
N ALA A 754 -39.90 22.63 10.98
CA ALA A 754 -39.58 22.01 9.70
C ALA A 754 -38.11 22.24 9.32
N ILE A 755 -37.62 23.49 9.44
CA ILE A 755 -36.22 23.82 9.22
C ILE A 755 -35.31 23.01 10.16
N GLN A 756 -35.61 22.90 11.45
CA GLN A 756 -34.84 22.14 12.43
C GLN A 756 -34.77 20.64 12.04
N MET A 757 -35.85 20.09 11.52
CA MET A 757 -35.86 18.69 10.99
C MET A 757 -34.92 18.52 9.80
N VAL A 758 -34.88 19.50 8.88
CA VAL A 758 -33.93 19.49 7.76
C VAL A 758 -32.49 19.56 8.25
N LEU A 759 -32.21 20.43 9.24
CA LEU A 759 -30.87 20.52 9.85
C LEU A 759 -30.45 19.20 10.52
N LEU A 760 -31.40 18.52 11.17
CA LEU A 760 -31.17 17.22 11.81
C LEU A 760 -30.90 16.13 10.78
N ALA A 761 -31.64 16.10 9.66
CA ALA A 761 -31.40 15.18 8.55
C ALA A 761 -30.02 15.43 7.91
N ALA A 762 -29.65 16.70 7.68
CA ALA A 762 -28.32 17.05 7.16
C ALA A 762 -27.21 16.61 8.10
N ALA A 763 -27.36 16.85 9.41
CA ALA A 763 -26.38 16.42 10.41
C ALA A 763 -26.24 14.91 10.44
N SER A 764 -27.34 14.16 10.31
CA SER A 764 -27.33 12.69 10.32
C SER A 764 -26.55 12.10 9.13
N LYS A 765 -26.77 12.62 7.92
CA LYS A 765 -26.04 12.20 6.72
C LYS A 765 -24.54 12.56 6.80
N LEU A 766 -24.22 13.78 7.26
CA LEU A 766 -22.82 14.17 7.47
C LEU A 766 -22.13 13.26 8.50
N CYS A 767 -22.81 12.92 9.60
CA CYS A 767 -22.25 11.97 10.57
C CYS A 767 -21.99 10.61 9.95
N TYR A 768 -22.93 10.06 9.19
CA TYR A 768 -22.78 8.74 8.57
C TYR A 768 -21.60 8.68 7.60
N PHE A 769 -21.48 9.64 6.68
CA PHE A 769 -20.42 9.65 5.68
C PHE A 769 -19.04 10.00 6.25
N LEU A 770 -18.99 10.82 7.29
CA LEU A 770 -17.72 11.20 7.92
C LEU A 770 -17.26 10.21 9.00
N ALA A 771 -18.13 9.38 9.55
CA ALA A 771 -17.80 8.44 10.64
C ALA A 771 -16.64 7.48 10.33
N PRO A 772 -16.50 6.89 9.12
CA PRO A 772 -15.37 6.05 8.80
C PRO A 772 -14.02 6.78 8.83
N ILE A 773 -14.03 8.09 8.60
CA ILE A 773 -12.85 8.95 8.43
C ILE A 773 -12.58 9.76 9.70
N LEU A 774 -13.58 10.50 10.19
CA LEU A 774 -13.52 11.38 11.37
C LEU A 774 -14.20 10.75 12.59
N THR A 775 -13.84 9.49 12.88
CA THR A 775 -14.56 8.67 13.87
C THR A 775 -14.61 9.33 15.26
N HIS A 776 -13.49 9.93 15.71
CA HIS A 776 -13.43 10.62 17.00
C HIS A 776 -14.32 11.86 17.04
N THR A 777 -14.31 12.67 15.98
CA THR A 777 -15.13 13.87 15.87
C THR A 777 -16.62 13.52 15.84
N ILE A 778 -17.02 12.47 15.13
CA ILE A 778 -18.43 12.06 15.05
C ILE A 778 -18.90 11.47 16.38
N GLU A 779 -18.05 10.72 17.10
CA GLU A 779 -18.35 10.31 18.49
C GLU A 779 -18.63 11.51 19.40
N GLU A 780 -17.79 12.56 19.28
CA GLU A 780 -18.01 13.82 20.03
C GLU A 780 -19.32 14.51 19.64
N VAL A 781 -19.64 14.57 18.34
CA VAL A 781 -20.91 15.14 17.84
C VAL A 781 -22.10 14.44 18.46
N LEU A 782 -22.12 13.11 18.47
CA LEU A 782 -23.21 12.33 19.05
C LEU A 782 -23.32 12.54 20.58
N ALA A 783 -22.18 12.60 21.26
CA ALA A 783 -22.15 12.85 22.71
C ALA A 783 -22.80 14.20 23.08
N HIS A 784 -22.70 15.20 22.21
CA HIS A 784 -23.21 16.57 22.43
C HIS A 784 -24.62 16.86 21.88
N SER A 785 -25.32 15.84 21.33
CA SER A 785 -26.68 16.02 20.78
C SER A 785 -27.61 14.87 21.08
N GLN A 786 -28.51 15.07 22.00
CA GLN A 786 -29.59 14.11 22.34
C GLN A 786 -30.56 13.96 21.16
N ALA A 787 -30.94 15.07 20.49
CA ALA A 787 -31.85 15.04 19.34
C ALA A 787 -31.31 14.15 18.21
N LEU A 788 -30.02 14.30 17.87
CA LEU A 788 -29.37 13.51 16.84
C LEU A 788 -29.31 12.02 17.21
N ARG A 789 -28.98 11.70 18.46
CA ARG A 789 -28.96 10.29 18.94
C ARG A 789 -30.33 9.63 18.86
N ILE A 790 -31.40 10.35 19.26
CA ILE A 790 -32.78 9.82 19.18
C ILE A 790 -33.19 9.65 17.71
N PHE A 791 -32.92 10.64 16.86
CA PHE A 791 -33.26 10.58 15.44
C PHE A 791 -32.55 9.43 14.73
N LEU A 792 -31.29 9.20 15.01
CA LEU A 792 -30.49 8.10 14.45
C LEU A 792 -30.68 6.78 15.16
N GLN A 793 -31.34 6.76 16.31
CA GLN A 793 -31.41 5.60 17.23
C GLN A 793 -30.02 5.06 17.60
N ALA A 794 -29.04 5.96 17.75
CA ALA A 794 -27.62 5.67 17.98
C ALA A 794 -27.20 6.15 19.38
N LYS A 795 -26.50 5.29 20.13
CA LYS A 795 -25.89 5.66 21.42
C LYS A 795 -24.51 6.27 21.22
N ASP A 796 -23.78 5.75 20.27
CA ASP A 796 -22.42 6.15 19.90
C ASP A 796 -22.19 5.97 18.37
N VAL A 797 -20.99 6.26 17.89
CA VAL A 797 -20.63 6.21 16.47
C VAL A 797 -20.85 4.82 15.85
N PHE A 798 -20.71 3.74 16.61
CA PHE A 798 -20.84 2.37 16.10
C PHE A 798 -22.30 1.90 15.92
N ASP A 799 -23.26 2.68 16.36
CA ASP A 799 -24.69 2.41 16.09
C ASP A 799 -25.18 3.09 14.81
N LEU A 800 -24.33 3.89 14.14
CA LEU A 800 -24.72 4.61 12.93
C LEU A 800 -25.07 3.65 11.78
N LYS A 801 -26.14 4.02 11.07
CA LYS A 801 -26.62 3.34 9.86
C LYS A 801 -26.98 4.39 8.81
N ASP A 802 -26.93 4.02 7.55
CA ASP A 802 -27.54 4.88 6.52
C ASP A 802 -29.05 4.92 6.73
N ILE A 803 -29.60 6.11 6.69
CA ILE A 803 -31.04 6.33 6.80
C ILE A 803 -31.54 6.99 5.52
N SER A 804 -32.65 6.53 4.98
CA SER A 804 -33.36 7.28 3.95
C SER A 804 -34.00 8.49 4.57
N VAL A 805 -33.64 9.68 4.07
CA VAL A 805 -34.19 10.95 4.56
C VAL A 805 -35.68 11.02 4.26
N SER A 806 -36.09 10.62 3.06
CA SER A 806 -37.50 10.60 2.66
C SER A 806 -38.37 9.69 3.55
N GLU A 807 -37.87 8.46 3.84
CA GLU A 807 -38.58 7.55 4.73
C GLU A 807 -38.66 8.09 6.16
N LYS A 808 -37.53 8.59 6.69
CA LYS A 808 -37.43 9.07 8.07
C LYS A 808 -38.27 10.33 8.31
N LEU A 809 -38.47 11.16 7.29
CA LEU A 809 -39.30 12.35 7.34
C LEU A 809 -40.73 12.15 6.78
N HIS A 810 -41.12 10.91 6.46
CA HIS A 810 -42.43 10.54 5.91
C HIS A 810 -42.78 11.29 4.61
N LEU A 811 -41.78 11.56 3.76
CA LEU A 811 -41.96 12.24 2.49
C LEU A 811 -42.30 11.24 1.36
N LYS A 812 -43.38 11.48 0.63
CA LYS A 812 -43.73 10.66 -0.55
C LYS A 812 -42.92 11.08 -1.77
N GLU A 813 -42.64 12.35 -1.90
CA GLU A 813 -41.91 12.96 -3.02
C GLU A 813 -41.27 14.28 -2.57
N PHE A 814 -40.23 14.69 -3.27
CA PHE A 814 -39.66 16.03 -3.10
C PHE A 814 -40.37 17.01 -4.06
N LYS A 815 -40.93 18.09 -3.52
CA LYS A 815 -41.65 19.11 -4.31
C LYS A 815 -40.78 20.31 -4.54
N LYS A 816 -39.78 20.15 -5.43
CA LYS A 816 -38.97 21.28 -5.89
C LYS A 816 -39.86 22.20 -6.74
N PRO A 817 -39.80 23.54 -6.53
CA PRO A 817 -40.54 24.47 -7.37
C PRO A 817 -40.12 24.37 -8.83
N GLU A 818 -41.08 24.46 -9.77
CA GLU A 818 -40.80 24.37 -11.21
C GLU A 818 -39.75 25.39 -11.70
N ASN A 819 -39.69 26.58 -11.08
CA ASN A 819 -38.74 27.64 -11.45
C ASN A 819 -37.58 27.84 -10.48
N PHE A 820 -37.18 26.82 -9.72
CA PHE A 820 -36.13 26.97 -8.68
C PHE A 820 -34.77 27.39 -9.25
N GLU A 821 -34.37 26.85 -10.40
CA GLU A 821 -33.15 27.23 -11.11
C GLU A 821 -33.14 28.71 -11.53
N ALA A 822 -34.29 29.23 -11.94
CA ALA A 822 -34.43 30.64 -12.26
C ALA A 822 -34.24 31.53 -11.01
N VAL A 823 -34.73 31.10 -9.85
CA VAL A 823 -34.50 31.81 -8.58
C VAL A 823 -33.04 31.76 -8.14
N LEU A 824 -32.34 30.65 -8.37
CA LEU A 824 -30.89 30.56 -8.11
C LEU A 824 -30.08 31.49 -9.05
N ALA A 825 -30.46 31.55 -10.32
CA ALA A 825 -29.84 32.46 -11.29
C ALA A 825 -30.09 33.92 -10.90
N LEU A 826 -31.32 34.23 -10.49
CA LEU A 826 -31.69 35.54 -9.95
C LEU A 826 -30.84 35.91 -8.73
N ARG A 827 -30.62 34.95 -7.79
CA ARG A 827 -29.78 35.14 -6.59
C ARG A 827 -28.33 35.48 -6.96
N SER A 828 -27.78 34.84 -7.97
CA SER A 828 -26.41 35.15 -8.41
C SER A 828 -26.30 36.56 -8.94
N ALA A 829 -27.19 36.96 -9.85
CA ALA A 829 -27.27 38.33 -10.39
C ALA A 829 -27.55 39.38 -9.32
N PHE A 830 -28.44 39.06 -8.35
CA PHE A 830 -28.72 39.89 -7.19
C PHE A 830 -27.49 40.12 -6.31
N ASN A 831 -26.73 39.10 -6.00
CA ASN A 831 -25.54 39.19 -5.16
C ASN A 831 -24.44 40.05 -5.82
N GLU A 832 -24.25 39.94 -7.13
CA GLU A 832 -23.31 40.81 -7.86
C GLU A 832 -23.71 42.28 -7.78
N GLU A 833 -24.99 42.60 -7.98
CA GLU A 833 -25.49 43.94 -7.87
C GLU A 833 -25.47 44.47 -6.41
N LEU A 834 -25.81 43.60 -5.47
CA LEU A 834 -25.74 43.91 -4.05
C LEU A 834 -24.31 44.30 -3.62
N ASP A 835 -23.32 43.55 -4.12
CA ASP A 835 -21.89 43.85 -3.81
C ASP A 835 -21.43 45.15 -4.44
N ARG A 836 -21.95 45.51 -5.64
CA ARG A 836 -21.74 46.80 -6.26
C ARG A 836 -22.28 47.93 -5.40
N LEU A 837 -23.55 47.85 -4.99
CA LEU A 837 -24.23 48.88 -4.18
C LEU A 837 -23.59 49.01 -2.79
N LYS A 838 -23.09 47.96 -2.19
CA LYS A 838 -22.34 47.98 -0.95
C LYS A 838 -21.00 48.72 -1.10
N LYS A 839 -20.26 48.44 -2.19
CA LYS A 839 -18.99 49.16 -2.47
C LYS A 839 -19.19 50.66 -2.70
N GLU A 840 -20.31 51.03 -3.32
CA GLU A 840 -20.72 52.41 -3.55
C GLU A 840 -21.27 53.08 -2.25
N GLY A 841 -21.50 52.36 -1.19
CA GLY A 841 -22.03 52.87 0.09
C GLY A 841 -23.53 53.17 0.08
N VAL A 842 -24.26 52.71 -0.94
CA VAL A 842 -25.70 52.98 -1.11
C VAL A 842 -26.50 52.18 -0.08
N ILE A 843 -26.09 50.93 0.18
CA ILE A 843 -26.69 50.03 1.17
C ILE A 843 -25.64 49.33 2.01
N LYS A 844 -26.03 48.81 3.18
CA LYS A 844 -25.13 48.03 4.05
C LYS A 844 -25.37 46.51 3.94
N ASN A 845 -26.59 46.09 3.68
CA ASN A 845 -26.96 44.68 3.56
C ASN A 845 -28.26 44.51 2.75
N SER A 846 -28.59 43.29 2.37
CA SER A 846 -29.76 42.91 1.57
C SER A 846 -31.09 43.24 2.22
N LEU A 847 -31.16 43.27 3.56
CA LEU A 847 -32.37 43.55 4.29
C LEU A 847 -32.88 44.99 4.05
N GLU A 848 -32.02 45.93 3.61
CA GLU A 848 -32.38 47.27 3.25
C GLU A 848 -33.10 47.38 1.90
N CYS A 849 -33.16 46.24 1.15
CA CYS A 849 -33.69 46.21 -0.20
C CYS A 849 -35.15 45.70 -0.25
N ALA A 850 -35.92 46.28 -1.20
CA ALA A 850 -37.08 45.70 -1.81
C ALA A 850 -36.73 45.31 -3.26
N ILE A 851 -37.32 44.27 -3.81
CA ILE A 851 -37.05 43.76 -5.15
C ILE A 851 -38.34 43.57 -5.93
N GLU A 852 -38.39 44.09 -7.15
CA GLU A 852 -39.38 43.72 -8.18
C GLU A 852 -38.73 42.81 -9.20
N VAL A 853 -39.33 41.64 -9.43
CA VAL A 853 -38.84 40.61 -10.36
C VAL A 853 -39.75 40.62 -11.60
N GLY A 854 -39.16 40.64 -12.77
CA GLY A 854 -39.91 40.76 -14.05
C GLY A 854 -40.75 39.53 -14.38
N GLU A 855 -40.45 38.37 -13.90
CA GLU A 855 -41.23 37.15 -14.10
C GLU A 855 -42.24 36.93 -12.97
N LYS A 856 -43.51 37.12 -13.28
CA LYS A 856 -44.66 36.92 -12.34
C LYS A 856 -44.84 35.48 -11.86
N ALA A 857 -44.06 34.54 -12.36
CA ALA A 857 -44.19 33.11 -12.04
C ALA A 857 -43.34 32.69 -10.82
N LEU A 858 -42.53 33.60 -10.21
CA LEU A 858 -41.66 33.24 -9.10
C LEU A 858 -42.45 33.41 -7.78
N CYS A 859 -42.33 32.38 -6.90
CA CYS A 859 -42.96 32.44 -5.58
C CYS A 859 -42.31 33.53 -4.75
N GLU A 860 -43.07 34.61 -4.42
CA GLU A 860 -42.59 35.79 -3.69
C GLU A 860 -41.92 35.43 -2.37
N ASN A 861 -42.49 34.48 -1.61
CA ASN A 861 -41.91 34.00 -0.36
C ASN A 861 -40.53 33.37 -0.53
N LEU A 862 -40.35 32.59 -1.60
CA LEU A 862 -39.08 31.97 -1.92
C LEU A 862 -38.01 32.98 -2.32
N VAL A 863 -38.38 33.98 -3.13
CA VAL A 863 -37.54 35.11 -3.52
C VAL A 863 -37.12 35.91 -2.28
N GLU A 864 -38.06 36.26 -1.38
CA GLU A 864 -37.77 36.97 -0.16
C GLU A 864 -36.75 36.23 0.74
N GLU A 865 -36.91 34.91 0.86
CA GLU A 865 -36.06 34.07 1.70
C GLU A 865 -34.67 33.92 1.12
N LEU A 866 -34.59 33.56 -0.18
CA LEU A 866 -33.30 33.26 -0.83
C LEU A 866 -32.45 34.51 -1.04
N LEU A 867 -33.04 35.65 -1.33
CA LEU A 867 -32.32 36.90 -1.48
C LEU A 867 -32.12 37.64 -0.16
N MET A 868 -32.83 37.19 0.90
CA MET A 868 -32.83 37.84 2.21
C MET A 868 -33.21 39.34 2.13
N VAL A 869 -34.18 39.69 1.26
CA VAL A 869 -34.71 41.02 1.12
C VAL A 869 -35.88 41.24 2.12
N SER A 870 -36.18 42.48 2.45
CA SER A 870 -37.25 42.75 3.37
C SER A 870 -38.62 42.84 2.70
N PHE A 871 -38.70 43.05 1.41
CA PHE A 871 -39.94 43.16 0.67
C PHE A 871 -39.79 42.72 -0.79
N VAL A 872 -40.82 42.06 -1.32
CA VAL A 872 -40.94 41.74 -2.77
C VAL A 872 -42.02 42.60 -3.33
N GLY A 873 -41.70 43.46 -4.30
CA GLY A 873 -42.60 44.42 -4.92
C GLY A 873 -41.96 45.80 -5.12
N ILE A 874 -42.74 46.69 -5.73
CA ILE A 874 -42.32 48.07 -6.07
C ILE A 874 -42.32 48.97 -4.82
N ALA A 875 -41.25 49.75 -4.64
CA ALA A 875 -41.16 50.76 -3.58
C ALA A 875 -40.79 52.14 -4.17
N LYS A 876 -40.86 53.19 -3.35
CA LYS A 876 -40.74 54.56 -3.83
C LYS A 876 -39.34 54.95 -4.28
N GLU A 877 -38.29 54.47 -3.63
CA GLU A 877 -36.89 54.87 -3.87
C GLU A 877 -36.18 53.76 -4.67
N LYS A 878 -35.94 53.96 -5.95
CA LYS A 878 -35.25 53.02 -6.85
C LYS A 878 -33.73 53.11 -6.56
N LEU A 879 -33.09 51.97 -6.39
CA LEU A 879 -31.64 51.83 -6.15
C LEU A 879 -30.90 51.44 -7.42
N SER A 880 -31.43 50.47 -8.14
CA SER A 880 -30.85 50.03 -9.42
C SER A 880 -31.88 49.29 -10.26
N GLU A 881 -31.54 49.06 -11.54
CA GLU A 881 -32.35 48.28 -12.48
C GLU A 881 -31.45 47.42 -13.33
N THR A 882 -31.81 46.17 -13.47
CA THR A 882 -31.14 45.18 -14.33
C THR A 882 -32.18 44.55 -15.26
N PRO A 883 -31.78 43.79 -16.28
CA PRO A 883 -32.78 43.12 -17.14
C PRO A 883 -33.65 42.10 -16.36
N ALA A 884 -33.15 41.55 -15.24
CA ALA A 884 -33.82 40.50 -14.47
C ALA A 884 -34.69 41.07 -13.32
N PHE A 885 -34.31 42.20 -12.74
CA PHE A 885 -34.98 42.76 -11.58
C PHE A 885 -34.72 44.27 -11.39
N THR A 886 -35.57 44.91 -10.63
CA THR A 886 -35.36 46.29 -10.14
C THR A 886 -35.24 46.26 -8.63
N LEU A 887 -34.21 46.95 -8.09
CA LEU A 887 -33.99 47.12 -6.65
C LEU A 887 -34.51 48.49 -6.19
N PHE A 888 -35.16 48.46 -5.06
CA PHE A 888 -35.64 49.63 -4.34
C PHE A 888 -35.17 49.59 -2.91
N LYS A 889 -35.14 50.73 -2.24
CA LYS A 889 -35.02 50.79 -0.79
C LYS A 889 -36.30 50.26 -0.14
N ALA A 890 -36.13 49.44 0.89
CA ALA A 890 -37.28 48.86 1.60
C ALA A 890 -38.24 49.94 2.12
N PRO A 891 -39.56 49.77 1.94
CA PRO A 891 -40.52 50.84 2.19
C PRO A 891 -40.92 51.02 3.67
N PHE A 892 -40.40 50.16 4.56
CA PHE A 892 -40.75 50.13 5.99
C PHE A 892 -39.56 50.48 6.87
N TYR A 893 -39.79 50.69 8.18
CA TYR A 893 -38.76 50.93 9.17
C TYR A 893 -38.10 49.62 9.61
N LYS A 894 -36.85 49.73 10.07
CA LYS A 894 -36.10 48.58 10.60
C LYS A 894 -36.70 48.08 11.89
N CYS A 895 -37.12 46.86 11.95
CA CYS A 895 -37.57 46.21 13.17
C CYS A 895 -36.35 46.03 14.13
N PRO A 896 -36.44 46.53 15.41
CA PRO A 896 -35.32 46.45 16.34
C PRO A 896 -35.01 45.02 16.81
N ARG A 897 -35.94 44.05 16.64
CA ARG A 897 -35.78 42.67 17.05
C ARG A 897 -35.21 41.80 15.92
N CYS A 898 -35.87 41.71 14.72
CA CYS A 898 -35.41 40.82 13.65
C CYS A 898 -34.55 41.52 12.60
N TRP A 899 -34.36 42.81 12.70
CA TRP A 899 -33.57 43.67 11.81
C TRP A 899 -34.06 43.80 10.37
N ARG A 900 -35.15 43.14 9.99
CA ARG A 900 -35.77 43.33 8.69
C ARG A 900 -36.53 44.67 8.67
N PHE A 901 -36.59 45.28 7.50
CA PHE A 901 -37.35 46.52 7.27
C PHE A 901 -38.80 46.17 7.01
N LYS A 902 -39.54 45.81 8.08
CA LYS A 902 -40.94 45.39 8.05
C LYS A 902 -41.79 46.04 9.17
N SER A 903 -41.27 47.03 9.87
CA SER A 903 -42.03 47.75 10.89
C SER A 903 -42.75 48.94 10.28
N GLU A 904 -44.00 49.15 10.69
CA GLU A 904 -44.81 50.30 10.25
C GLU A 904 -44.42 51.63 10.96
N LEU A 905 -43.82 51.51 12.12
CA LEU A 905 -43.35 52.62 12.95
C LEU A 905 -41.89 52.49 13.31
N GLU A 906 -41.21 53.61 13.42
CA GLU A 906 -39.81 53.67 13.80
C GLU A 906 -39.57 53.12 15.23
N ASN A 907 -38.48 52.33 15.40
CA ASN A 907 -38.10 51.73 16.69
C ASN A 907 -39.14 50.77 17.32
N THR A 908 -40.10 50.29 16.55
CA THR A 908 -41.11 49.33 17.05
C THR A 908 -40.89 47.95 16.38
N PRO A 909 -41.22 46.85 17.08
CA PRO A 909 -41.20 45.52 16.46
C PRO A 909 -42.20 45.43 15.30
N CYS A 910 -41.89 44.64 14.29
CA CYS A 910 -42.85 44.30 13.21
C CYS A 910 -43.95 43.34 13.74
N LYS A 911 -45.07 43.25 13.06
CA LYS A 911 -46.24 42.43 13.43
C LYS A 911 -45.86 40.99 13.85
N ARG A 912 -44.98 40.33 13.08
CA ARG A 912 -44.47 38.99 13.42
C ARG A 912 -43.74 39.01 14.80
N CYS A 913 -42.86 39.96 15.01
CA CYS A 913 -42.09 40.04 16.25
C CYS A 913 -42.97 40.41 17.45
N GLU A 914 -43.99 41.24 17.26
CA GLU A 914 -45.00 41.55 18.32
C GLU A 914 -45.78 40.30 18.73
N GLN A 915 -46.20 39.49 17.77
CA GLN A 915 -46.86 38.21 18.05
C GLN A 915 -45.98 37.28 18.84
N VAL A 916 -44.73 37.08 18.42
CA VAL A 916 -43.76 36.22 19.11
C VAL A 916 -43.48 36.72 20.55
N LEU A 917 -43.43 38.02 20.77
CA LEU A 917 -43.25 38.60 22.10
C LEU A 917 -44.47 38.38 23.00
N LYS A 918 -45.70 38.33 22.46
CA LYS A 918 -46.92 38.00 23.19
C LYS A 918 -47.05 36.49 23.54
N GLU A 919 -46.44 35.59 22.74
CA GLU A 919 -46.45 34.15 22.97
C GLU A 919 -45.38 33.69 23.99
N ARG A 920 -44.46 34.56 24.35
CA ARG A 920 -43.46 34.33 25.38
C ARG A 920 -43.93 34.70 26.76
#